data_86325b055161291de45c5f7e30c02a93
#
_entry.id   86325b055161291de45c5f7e30c02a93
#
_cell.length_a   1.000
_cell.length_b   1.000
_cell.length_c   1.000
_cell.angle_alpha   90.00
_cell.angle_beta   90.00
_cell.angle_gamma   90.00
#
_symmetry.space_group_name_H-M   'P 1'
#
loop_
_entity.id
_entity.type
_entity.pdbx_description
1 polymer ?
#
loop_
_entity_poly.entity_id
_entity_poly.type
_entity_poly.pdbx_seq_one_letter_code
_entity_poly.pdbx_strand_id
1 'polypeptide(L)'
;MRKRYILAASTALILGSFASLAASQHGAPAPTPGSAATSPQYGTFGFDAAGMDRNVAPGASFYNYANGNWDRTTQIPDDRSNYGMFTVLADLSQTRTRSILEEAARTPGSRIGDFYASFMDEAAVNAAGIAPLRPMMARVQAIADRSDWAAEAGRLFRQGVTAPFNGYVNSDERNPNEMIARLTQSGLGLPDRDYYLSEDAGQVQKRTAYQAYLAQLLSLAGERNGAERAAAVLGFERRLAEAHWTRIQNRDEEATYNRWAIADFARNAPGFDWARYFQETGLSGQANILVSQPSTFTATARIVSETPLEVLKDYMLLRLVDNAAPFLSQPFVDANFAFRGTVLNGTPQNTERWKRGVDLVTAAIPDDVSRIYVQRYFPPAAKREADAMVRNVIAAMDRRLAGLTWMAPETRARARRKLAAFTPKIGYPDNWHDYSSVRIGRDNLLQNILNATEFEYQRNLNKLGRPVDRTEWGMTPMTVNAYANPVWNEIVFPAAILQPPFFDPNADPAVNYGGIAAVIGHEISHHFDDQGSHYDETGALREWWTAEDRTRFNALTAQLVAQYDAYEPLPGHHVQGALTLGENIADLAGLTVAYDAYRHALGGRRAPVIDGLTGDQRFYLGWAQIWRRKYREANLLQRLLTDPHSPSEQRAAVVRNLDPWYAAFRPRPGDSLFLAPARRVRIW
;
A
#
# COMPACT_ATOMS: atom_id res chain seq x y z
N MET A 1 6.32 8.01 -2.52
CA MET A 1 5.91 6.77 -1.90
C MET A 1 4.58 6.17 -2.37
N ARG A 2 3.66 6.83 -3.01
CA ARG A 2 2.34 6.26 -3.33
C ARG A 2 1.81 6.63 -4.72
N LYS A 3 2.67 6.56 -5.72
CA LYS A 3 2.24 6.70 -7.13
C LYS A 3 1.58 5.42 -7.69
N ARG A 4 1.13 4.48 -6.84
CA ARG A 4 0.71 3.13 -7.23
C ARG A 4 -0.80 2.86 -7.14
N TYR A 5 -1.64 3.85 -6.90
CA TYR A 5 -3.03 3.55 -6.53
C TYR A 5 -4.09 3.83 -7.58
N ILE A 6 -3.75 3.91 -8.85
CA ILE A 6 -4.82 4.09 -9.86
C ILE A 6 -4.82 3.01 -10.96
N LEU A 7 -3.92 2.02 -10.94
CA LEU A 7 -4.01 0.92 -11.92
C LEU A 7 -3.40 -0.41 -11.46
N ALA A 8 -3.33 -0.66 -10.19
CA ALA A 8 -2.93 -1.95 -9.67
C ALA A 8 -4.08 -2.56 -8.85
N ALA A 9 -5.17 -2.87 -9.52
CA ALA A 9 -6.04 -3.96 -9.11
C ALA A 9 -5.38 -5.30 -9.52
N SER A 10 -4.08 -5.39 -9.44
CA SER A 10 -3.38 -6.63 -9.71
C SER A 10 -2.29 -6.85 -8.68
N THR A 11 -2.57 -7.90 -7.90
CA THR A 11 -1.64 -8.64 -7.07
C THR A 11 -1.32 -8.11 -5.68
N ALA A 12 -2.23 -8.43 -4.76
CA ALA A 12 -1.88 -9.02 -3.47
C ALA A 12 -3.08 -9.78 -2.91
N LEU A 13 -3.65 -10.68 -3.69
CA LEU A 13 -4.59 -11.69 -3.21
C LEU A 13 -3.82 -12.96 -2.89
N ILE A 14 -3.53 -13.16 -1.63
CA ILE A 14 -2.98 -14.39 -1.10
C ILE A 14 -4.07 -15.13 -0.38
N LEU A 15 -4.23 -16.33 -0.73
CA LEU A 15 -5.38 -17.19 -0.61
C LEU A 15 -5.07 -18.48 0.14
N GLY A 16 -6.03 -18.98 0.87
CA GLY A 16 -6.08 -20.12 1.49
C GLY A 16 -7.12 -21.07 1.76
N SER A 17 -7.20 -22.35 1.75
CA SER A 17 -8.37 -23.18 2.05
C SER A 17 -8.10 -24.31 3.06
N PHE A 18 -9.12 -24.47 3.89
CA PHE A 18 -9.75 -25.63 4.52
C PHE A 18 -8.98 -26.71 5.29
N ALA A 19 -9.33 -26.84 6.56
CA ALA A 19 -10.19 -27.92 7.04
C ALA A 19 -10.66 -27.62 8.47
N SER A 20 -11.93 -27.90 8.71
CA SER A 20 -12.66 -27.72 9.95
C SER A 20 -12.11 -28.55 11.10
N LEU A 21 -11.92 -27.91 12.26
CA LEU A 21 -12.24 -28.52 13.56
C LEU A 21 -12.60 -27.40 14.53
N ALA A 22 -13.79 -27.54 15.07
CA ALA A 22 -14.39 -26.63 16.03
C ALA A 22 -13.58 -26.54 17.31
N ALA A 23 -13.21 -25.33 17.68
CA ALA A 23 -12.98 -24.97 19.06
C ALA A 23 -13.57 -23.57 19.27
N SER A 24 -14.68 -23.54 19.98
CA SER A 24 -15.36 -22.37 20.48
C SER A 24 -14.43 -21.48 21.29
N GLN A 25 -14.15 -20.25 20.80
CA GLN A 25 -13.85 -19.14 21.67
C GLN A 25 -14.54 -17.88 21.14
N HIS A 26 -15.26 -17.28 22.05
CA HIS A 26 -16.19 -16.20 21.97
C HIS A 26 -15.69 -15.00 21.14
N GLY A 27 -16.16 -14.91 19.91
CA GLY A 27 -16.25 -13.64 19.21
C GLY A 27 -17.42 -12.86 19.83
N ALA A 28 -17.16 -11.66 20.34
CA ALA A 28 -18.23 -10.76 20.74
C ALA A 28 -19.17 -10.53 19.53
N PRO A 29 -20.49 -10.57 19.74
CA PRO A 29 -21.45 -10.35 18.67
C PRO A 29 -21.24 -8.95 18.07
N ALA A 30 -21.35 -8.84 16.75
CA ALA A 30 -21.35 -7.55 16.07
C ALA A 30 -22.46 -6.66 16.68
N PRO A 31 -22.14 -5.41 17.06
CA PRO A 31 -23.16 -4.54 17.65
C PRO A 31 -24.28 -4.29 16.66
N THR A 32 -25.50 -4.50 17.11
CA THR A 32 -26.72 -4.15 16.39
C THR A 32 -26.73 -2.64 16.10
N PRO A 33 -27.15 -2.18 14.92
CA PRO A 33 -27.27 -0.76 14.64
C PRO A 33 -28.31 -0.15 15.60
N GLY A 34 -27.88 0.72 16.51
CA GLY A 34 -28.84 1.47 17.32
C GLY A 34 -28.51 1.80 18.76
N SER A 35 -27.46 1.24 19.37
CA SER A 35 -26.99 1.72 20.68
C SER A 35 -25.56 2.24 20.57
N ALA A 36 -25.34 3.52 20.79
CA ALA A 36 -24.00 4.06 20.99
C ALA A 36 -23.40 3.32 22.21
N ALA A 37 -22.28 2.64 22.02
CA ALA A 37 -21.51 2.07 23.11
C ALA A 37 -21.14 3.24 24.06
N THR A 38 -21.35 3.06 25.35
CA THR A 38 -21.03 4.07 26.37
C THR A 38 -19.65 3.87 26.98
N SER A 39 -18.91 2.85 26.53
CA SER A 39 -17.59 2.48 27.02
C SER A 39 -16.63 2.21 25.83
N PRO A 40 -15.33 2.38 26.04
CA PRO A 40 -14.32 2.06 25.03
C PRO A 40 -14.37 0.57 24.62
N GLN A 41 -13.97 0.29 23.38
CA GLN A 41 -13.88 -1.09 22.89
C GLN A 41 -12.73 -1.86 23.55
N TYR A 42 -11.63 -1.17 23.93
CA TYR A 42 -10.46 -1.78 24.55
C TYR A 42 -10.27 -1.27 25.97
N GLY A 43 -10.23 -2.19 26.95
CA GLY A 43 -9.98 -1.88 28.36
C GLY A 43 -10.93 -0.82 28.93
N THR A 44 -10.47 -0.13 29.96
CA THR A 44 -11.28 0.89 30.69
C THR A 44 -11.20 2.29 30.07
N PHE A 45 -10.17 2.54 29.24
CA PHE A 45 -9.89 3.87 28.67
C PHE A 45 -9.49 3.85 27.17
N GLY A 46 -9.71 2.75 26.46
CA GLY A 46 -9.39 2.61 25.03
C GLY A 46 -8.04 1.91 24.76
N PHE A 47 -7.41 1.38 25.80
CA PHE A 47 -6.15 0.64 25.69
C PHE A 47 -6.29 -0.74 26.35
N ASP A 48 -5.78 -1.78 25.69
CA ASP A 48 -5.73 -3.14 26.23
C ASP A 48 -4.54 -3.32 27.17
N ALA A 49 -4.76 -3.01 28.45
CA ALA A 49 -3.75 -3.13 29.49
C ALA A 49 -3.34 -4.60 29.77
N ALA A 50 -4.19 -5.57 29.43
CA ALA A 50 -3.86 -7.00 29.58
C ALA A 50 -2.82 -7.45 28.56
N GLY A 51 -2.74 -6.78 27.41
CA GLY A 51 -1.74 -7.02 26.37
C GLY A 51 -0.31 -6.55 26.74
N MET A 52 -0.14 -5.76 27.82
CA MET A 52 1.17 -5.29 28.28
C MET A 52 2.01 -6.40 28.91
N ASP A 53 3.33 -6.31 28.78
CA ASP A 53 4.27 -7.03 29.62
C ASP A 53 5.01 -6.07 30.56
N ARG A 54 4.54 -5.95 31.79
CA ARG A 54 5.10 -5.06 32.79
C ARG A 54 6.47 -5.53 33.35
N ASN A 55 6.93 -6.74 32.99
CA ASN A 55 8.27 -7.23 33.31
C ASN A 55 9.34 -6.70 32.36
N VAL A 56 8.94 -6.20 31.20
CA VAL A 56 9.85 -5.55 30.24
C VAL A 56 9.96 -4.08 30.60
N ALA A 57 11.19 -3.56 30.77
CA ALA A 57 11.38 -2.13 30.97
C ALA A 57 11.02 -1.35 29.68
N PRO A 58 10.30 -0.21 29.76
CA PRO A 58 9.95 0.58 28.57
C PRO A 58 11.18 1.05 27.77
N GLY A 59 12.30 1.27 28.42
CA GLY A 59 13.56 1.64 27.79
C GLY A 59 14.28 0.47 27.10
N ALA A 60 14.02 -0.77 27.49
CA ALA A 60 14.58 -1.94 26.82
C ALA A 60 13.84 -2.26 25.50
N SER A 61 12.52 -2.32 25.51
CA SER A 61 11.66 -2.41 24.34
C SER A 61 10.30 -1.81 24.66
N PHE A 62 10.00 -0.67 24.08
CA PHE A 62 8.70 -0.02 24.28
C PHE A 62 7.56 -0.82 23.66
N TYR A 63 7.81 -1.46 22.52
CA TYR A 63 6.87 -2.36 21.89
C TYR A 63 6.49 -3.53 22.79
N ASN A 64 7.48 -4.25 23.33
CA ASN A 64 7.23 -5.40 24.19
C ASN A 64 6.65 -4.99 25.56
N TYR A 65 7.05 -3.83 26.11
CA TYR A 65 6.40 -3.29 27.29
C TYR A 65 4.89 -3.09 27.08
N ALA A 66 4.51 -2.48 25.98
CA ALA A 66 3.11 -2.18 25.67
C ALA A 66 2.31 -3.39 25.14
N ASN A 67 2.97 -4.36 24.51
CA ASN A 67 2.31 -5.38 23.70
C ASN A 67 2.82 -6.82 23.96
N GLY A 68 3.77 -7.05 24.87
CA GLY A 68 4.45 -8.34 25.00
C GLY A 68 3.55 -9.51 25.40
N ASN A 69 2.51 -9.30 26.22
CA ASN A 69 1.52 -10.34 26.50
C ASN A 69 0.65 -10.63 25.28
N TRP A 70 0.19 -9.59 24.57
CA TRP A 70 -0.54 -9.77 23.34
C TRP A 70 0.29 -10.55 22.31
N ASP A 71 1.58 -10.22 22.17
CA ASP A 71 2.47 -10.91 21.25
C ASP A 71 2.63 -12.39 21.59
N ARG A 72 2.81 -12.75 22.86
CA ARG A 72 2.94 -14.14 23.31
C ARG A 72 1.64 -14.94 23.14
N THR A 73 0.48 -14.33 23.36
CA THR A 73 -0.81 -15.03 23.38
C THR A 73 -1.52 -15.03 22.03
N THR A 74 -1.14 -14.16 21.11
CA THR A 74 -1.77 -14.05 19.79
C THR A 74 -1.06 -14.95 18.79
N GLN A 75 -1.83 -15.75 18.07
CA GLN A 75 -1.35 -16.54 16.94
C GLN A 75 -1.57 -15.77 15.63
N ILE A 76 -0.68 -15.93 14.67
CA ILE A 76 -0.94 -15.49 13.29
C ILE A 76 -1.88 -16.53 12.66
N PRO A 77 -3.10 -16.14 12.22
CA PRO A 77 -3.99 -17.06 11.51
C PRO A 77 -3.30 -17.74 10.33
N ASP A 78 -3.68 -18.99 10.04
CA ASP A 78 -3.01 -19.75 8.99
C ASP A 78 -3.20 -19.19 7.59
N ASP A 79 -4.26 -18.40 7.39
CA ASP A 79 -4.52 -17.68 6.14
C ASP A 79 -3.86 -16.28 6.10
N ARG A 80 -2.94 -15.97 7.02
CA ARG A 80 -2.27 -14.67 7.09
C ARG A 80 -0.75 -14.83 7.13
N SER A 81 -0.05 -13.92 6.45
CA SER A 81 1.42 -13.81 6.50
C SER A 81 1.90 -12.93 7.67
N ASN A 82 1.02 -12.13 8.21
CA ASN A 82 1.21 -11.28 9.39
C ASN A 82 -0.15 -10.98 10.02
N TYR A 83 -0.16 -10.60 11.30
CA TYR A 83 -1.40 -10.30 12.02
C TYR A 83 -1.18 -9.19 13.05
N GLY A 84 -2.10 -8.22 13.10
CA GLY A 84 -2.04 -7.09 14.01
C GLY A 84 -3.24 -6.17 13.85
N MET A 85 -3.21 -4.96 14.43
CA MET A 85 -4.40 -4.09 14.50
C MET A 85 -4.93 -3.68 13.13
N PHE A 86 -4.06 -3.43 12.15
CA PHE A 86 -4.49 -3.19 10.77
C PHE A 86 -5.24 -4.40 10.18
N THR A 87 -4.77 -5.63 10.46
CA THR A 87 -5.44 -6.85 9.98
C THR A 87 -6.78 -7.06 10.68
N VAL A 88 -6.85 -6.81 11.99
CA VAL A 88 -8.11 -6.87 12.77
C VAL A 88 -9.17 -5.95 12.17
N LEU A 89 -8.80 -4.71 11.85
CA LEU A 89 -9.74 -3.78 11.20
C LEU A 89 -10.06 -4.16 9.75
N ALA A 90 -9.08 -4.70 9.00
CA ALA A 90 -9.32 -5.20 7.65
C ALA A 90 -10.32 -6.37 7.67
N ASP A 91 -10.19 -7.30 8.61
CA ASP A 91 -11.14 -8.42 8.80
C ASP A 91 -12.54 -7.91 9.17
N LEU A 92 -12.64 -6.88 10.02
CA LEU A 92 -13.89 -6.22 10.32
C LEU A 92 -14.52 -5.58 9.09
N SER A 93 -13.72 -4.84 8.30
CA SER A 93 -14.16 -4.21 7.05
C SER A 93 -14.62 -5.25 6.03
N GLN A 94 -13.86 -6.35 5.86
CA GLN A 94 -14.24 -7.46 4.99
C GLN A 94 -15.55 -8.14 5.44
N THR A 95 -15.73 -8.37 6.75
CA THR A 95 -16.97 -8.98 7.29
C THR A 95 -18.18 -8.09 7.03
N ARG A 96 -18.06 -6.78 7.24
CA ARG A 96 -19.11 -5.80 6.94
C ARG A 96 -19.45 -5.76 5.45
N THR A 97 -18.42 -5.77 4.61
CA THR A 97 -18.56 -5.79 3.15
C THR A 97 -19.16 -7.09 2.65
N ARG A 98 -18.77 -8.25 3.23
CA ARG A 98 -19.41 -9.54 2.98
C ARG A 98 -20.91 -9.49 3.16
N SER A 99 -21.38 -8.95 4.28
CA SER A 99 -22.82 -8.82 4.56
C SER A 99 -23.56 -8.03 3.47
N ILE A 100 -22.92 -6.95 2.95
CA ILE A 100 -23.49 -6.16 1.85
C ILE A 100 -23.58 -6.99 0.56
N LEU A 101 -22.51 -7.70 0.20
CA LEU A 101 -22.44 -8.46 -1.04
C LEU A 101 -23.34 -9.70 -1.03
N GLU A 102 -23.42 -10.41 0.09
CA GLU A 102 -24.34 -11.57 0.25
C GLU A 102 -25.81 -11.15 0.20
N GLU A 103 -26.16 -10.01 0.79
CA GLU A 103 -27.51 -9.44 0.67
C GLU A 103 -27.82 -9.07 -0.79
N ALA A 104 -26.90 -8.36 -1.46
CA ALA A 104 -27.05 -7.97 -2.87
C ALA A 104 -27.15 -9.18 -3.81
N ALA A 105 -26.41 -10.27 -3.51
CA ALA A 105 -26.40 -11.49 -4.32
C ALA A 105 -27.76 -12.24 -4.32
N ARG A 106 -28.62 -11.96 -3.35
CA ARG A 106 -29.98 -12.52 -3.32
C ARG A 106 -30.91 -11.91 -4.37
N THR A 107 -30.54 -10.76 -4.92
CA THR A 107 -31.32 -10.03 -5.93
C THR A 107 -30.62 -10.11 -7.27
N PRO A 108 -31.06 -10.98 -8.23
CA PRO A 108 -30.52 -11.00 -9.58
C PRO A 108 -30.61 -9.62 -10.26
N GLY A 109 -29.56 -9.24 -11.00
CA GLY A 109 -29.44 -7.91 -11.63
C GLY A 109 -28.77 -6.86 -10.72
N SER A 110 -28.45 -7.20 -9.48
CA SER A 110 -27.57 -6.37 -8.64
C SER A 110 -26.13 -6.52 -9.09
N ARG A 111 -25.51 -5.46 -9.62
CA ARG A 111 -24.15 -5.50 -10.16
C ARG A 111 -23.13 -6.07 -9.16
N ILE A 112 -23.10 -5.55 -7.93
CA ILE A 112 -22.19 -6.04 -6.89
C ILE A 112 -22.55 -7.47 -6.46
N GLY A 113 -23.84 -7.80 -6.40
CA GLY A 113 -24.35 -9.12 -6.05
C GLY A 113 -24.05 -10.16 -7.13
N ASP A 114 -24.28 -9.85 -8.39
CA ASP A 114 -24.02 -10.75 -9.52
C ASP A 114 -22.52 -10.99 -9.72
N PHE A 115 -21.69 -9.97 -9.51
CA PHE A 115 -20.24 -10.13 -9.56
C PHE A 115 -19.75 -11.05 -8.42
N TYR A 116 -20.18 -10.80 -7.19
CA TYR A 116 -19.84 -11.66 -6.07
C TYR A 116 -20.32 -13.11 -6.28
N ALA A 117 -21.55 -13.29 -6.75
CA ALA A 117 -22.11 -14.61 -7.03
C ALA A 117 -21.31 -15.37 -8.11
N SER A 118 -20.86 -14.67 -9.17
CA SER A 118 -20.04 -15.29 -10.23
C SER A 118 -18.68 -15.81 -9.70
N PHE A 119 -18.10 -15.13 -8.71
CA PHE A 119 -16.90 -15.61 -8.04
C PHE A 119 -17.18 -16.75 -7.06
N MET A 120 -18.30 -16.70 -6.35
CA MET A 120 -18.66 -17.70 -5.35
C MET A 120 -19.14 -19.03 -5.96
N ASP A 121 -19.56 -19.04 -7.23
CA ASP A 121 -19.91 -20.27 -7.97
C ASP A 121 -18.65 -21.06 -8.37
N GLU A 122 -18.09 -21.72 -7.36
CA GLU A 122 -16.87 -22.53 -7.53
C GLU A 122 -17.06 -23.67 -8.56
N ALA A 123 -18.24 -24.25 -8.62
CA ALA A 123 -18.54 -25.34 -9.55
C ALA A 123 -18.47 -24.83 -11.00
N ALA A 124 -19.09 -23.69 -11.30
CA ALA A 124 -19.03 -23.08 -12.63
C ALA A 124 -17.60 -22.66 -13.00
N VAL A 125 -16.85 -22.03 -12.07
CA VAL A 125 -15.44 -21.64 -12.30
C VAL A 125 -14.57 -22.87 -12.58
N ASN A 126 -14.73 -23.95 -11.81
CA ASN A 126 -13.98 -25.19 -12.02
C ASN A 126 -14.34 -25.87 -13.35
N ALA A 127 -15.62 -25.89 -13.71
CA ALA A 127 -16.08 -26.45 -14.98
C ALA A 127 -15.57 -25.66 -16.19
N ALA A 128 -15.49 -24.33 -16.09
CA ALA A 128 -14.94 -23.47 -17.13
C ALA A 128 -13.44 -23.69 -17.35
N GLY A 129 -12.69 -24.04 -16.28
CA GLY A 129 -11.25 -24.28 -16.37
C GLY A 129 -10.48 -23.09 -16.94
N ILE A 130 -9.65 -23.34 -17.94
CA ILE A 130 -8.91 -22.31 -18.68
C ILE A 130 -9.66 -21.77 -19.90
N ALA A 131 -10.83 -22.34 -20.24
CA ALA A 131 -11.55 -21.99 -21.47
C ALA A 131 -11.83 -20.49 -21.64
N PRO A 132 -12.21 -19.73 -20.60
CA PRO A 132 -12.43 -18.29 -20.72
C PRO A 132 -11.19 -17.49 -21.16
N LEU A 133 -9.97 -18.01 -20.91
CA LEU A 133 -8.71 -17.36 -21.27
C LEU A 133 -8.22 -17.71 -22.68
N ARG A 134 -8.74 -18.78 -23.30
CA ARG A 134 -8.30 -19.27 -24.61
C ARG A 134 -8.28 -18.22 -25.73
N PRO A 135 -9.26 -17.29 -25.84
CA PRO A 135 -9.21 -16.27 -26.88
C PRO A 135 -7.99 -15.35 -26.75
N MET A 136 -7.58 -15.00 -25.51
CA MET A 136 -6.39 -14.19 -25.27
C MET A 136 -5.10 -14.98 -25.53
N MET A 137 -5.06 -16.25 -25.10
CA MET A 137 -3.94 -17.15 -25.39
C MET A 137 -3.74 -17.33 -26.90
N ALA A 138 -4.83 -17.50 -27.67
CA ALA A 138 -4.77 -17.62 -29.12
C ALA A 138 -4.18 -16.39 -29.80
N ARG A 139 -4.49 -15.18 -29.32
CA ARG A 139 -3.85 -13.95 -29.81
C ARG A 139 -2.35 -13.94 -29.56
N VAL A 140 -1.91 -14.33 -28.36
CA VAL A 140 -0.47 -14.44 -28.02
C VAL A 140 0.22 -15.46 -28.94
N GLN A 141 -0.40 -16.62 -29.18
CA GLN A 141 0.14 -17.65 -30.07
C GLN A 141 0.23 -17.18 -31.52
N ALA A 142 -0.71 -16.33 -31.97
CA ALA A 142 -0.77 -15.80 -33.34
C ALA A 142 0.24 -14.70 -33.64
N ILE A 143 1.00 -14.21 -32.65
CA ILE A 143 2.05 -13.20 -32.84
C ILE A 143 3.07 -13.70 -33.86
N ALA A 144 3.23 -12.97 -34.97
CA ALA A 144 4.12 -13.35 -36.05
C ALA A 144 5.49 -12.66 -35.99
N ASP A 145 5.55 -11.47 -35.42
CA ASP A 145 6.76 -10.67 -35.30
C ASP A 145 6.77 -9.79 -34.05
N ARG A 146 7.82 -8.97 -33.90
CA ARG A 146 7.98 -8.08 -32.72
C ARG A 146 7.03 -6.89 -32.74
N SER A 147 6.55 -6.47 -33.89
CA SER A 147 5.53 -5.42 -33.99
C SER A 147 4.18 -5.92 -33.49
N ASP A 148 3.78 -7.14 -33.87
CA ASP A 148 2.61 -7.80 -33.30
C ASP A 148 2.74 -8.02 -31.79
N TRP A 149 3.94 -8.39 -31.33
CA TRP A 149 4.22 -8.53 -29.89
C TRP A 149 4.03 -7.22 -29.13
N ALA A 150 4.52 -6.10 -29.68
CA ALA A 150 4.31 -4.78 -29.08
C ALA A 150 2.84 -4.38 -29.05
N ALA A 151 2.08 -4.68 -30.10
CA ALA A 151 0.65 -4.46 -30.15
C ALA A 151 -0.09 -5.28 -29.09
N GLU A 152 0.22 -6.58 -28.97
CA GLU A 152 -0.44 -7.43 -27.96
C GLU A 152 -0.04 -7.03 -26.53
N ALA A 153 1.22 -6.57 -26.31
CA ALA A 153 1.63 -5.99 -25.03
C ALA A 153 0.75 -4.79 -24.64
N GLY A 154 0.42 -3.91 -25.60
CA GLY A 154 -0.50 -2.79 -25.37
C GLY A 154 -1.93 -3.23 -25.05
N ARG A 155 -2.45 -4.27 -25.76
CA ARG A 155 -3.80 -4.83 -25.48
C ARG A 155 -3.88 -5.47 -24.10
N LEU A 156 -2.89 -6.29 -23.74
CA LEU A 156 -2.82 -6.95 -22.45
C LEU A 156 -2.69 -5.95 -21.32
N PHE A 157 -1.93 -4.87 -21.53
CA PHE A 157 -1.83 -3.77 -20.58
C PHE A 157 -3.20 -3.15 -20.26
N ARG A 158 -4.06 -2.89 -21.24
CA ARG A 158 -5.44 -2.44 -21.02
C ARG A 158 -6.29 -3.44 -20.23
N GLN A 159 -5.96 -4.72 -20.35
CA GLN A 159 -6.64 -5.82 -19.66
C GLN A 159 -6.03 -6.14 -18.28
N GLY A 160 -5.15 -5.27 -17.75
CA GLY A 160 -4.53 -5.41 -16.45
C GLY A 160 -3.37 -6.40 -16.38
N VAL A 161 -2.92 -6.92 -17.53
CA VAL A 161 -1.75 -7.81 -17.60
C VAL A 161 -0.51 -6.98 -17.91
N THR A 162 0.36 -6.82 -16.91
CA THR A 162 1.59 -6.06 -17.10
C THR A 162 2.63 -6.86 -17.89
N ALA A 163 3.00 -6.33 -19.04
CA ALA A 163 4.16 -6.72 -19.84
C ALA A 163 5.39 -5.89 -19.37
N PRO A 164 6.48 -5.72 -20.13
CA PRO A 164 7.71 -5.12 -19.60
C PRO A 164 7.58 -3.67 -19.11
N PHE A 165 6.47 -3.01 -19.42
CA PHE A 165 6.17 -1.66 -18.97
C PHE A 165 4.83 -1.61 -18.22
N ASN A 166 4.76 -0.77 -17.20
CA ASN A 166 3.51 -0.40 -16.53
C ASN A 166 3.28 1.10 -16.72
N GLY A 167 2.06 1.56 -16.51
CA GLY A 167 1.75 2.97 -16.62
C GLY A 167 0.42 3.34 -15.97
N TYR A 168 0.21 4.63 -15.85
CA TYR A 168 -1.00 5.22 -15.30
C TYR A 168 -1.11 6.68 -15.72
N VAL A 169 -2.31 7.25 -15.59
CA VAL A 169 -2.56 8.68 -15.74
C VAL A 169 -2.63 9.32 -14.37
N ASN A 170 -1.88 10.41 -14.18
CA ASN A 170 -1.86 11.17 -12.92
C ASN A 170 -1.60 12.65 -13.24
N SER A 171 -1.71 13.52 -12.24
CA SER A 171 -1.27 14.91 -12.37
C SER A 171 0.23 14.96 -12.67
N ASP A 172 0.63 15.87 -13.56
CA ASP A 172 2.04 16.19 -13.80
C ASP A 172 2.62 16.84 -12.54
N GLU A 173 3.70 16.27 -11.99
CA GLU A 173 4.29 16.76 -10.75
C GLU A 173 4.86 18.17 -10.87
N ARG A 174 5.26 18.62 -12.07
CA ARG A 174 5.72 20.00 -12.28
C ARG A 174 4.61 20.96 -12.72
N ASN A 175 3.46 20.40 -13.15
CA ASN A 175 2.25 21.15 -13.45
C ASN A 175 1.01 20.46 -12.81
N PRO A 176 0.73 20.65 -11.52
CA PRO A 176 -0.31 19.91 -10.79
C PRO A 176 -1.75 20.04 -11.31
N ASN A 177 -1.97 20.91 -12.27
CA ASN A 177 -3.29 21.13 -12.88
C ASN A 177 -3.45 20.44 -14.24
N GLU A 178 -2.43 19.71 -14.70
CA GLU A 178 -2.43 18.94 -15.94
C GLU A 178 -2.39 17.43 -15.62
N MET A 179 -3.20 16.65 -16.35
CA MET A 179 -3.13 15.19 -16.30
C MET A 179 -2.17 14.70 -17.38
N ILE A 180 -1.26 13.79 -17.02
CA ILE A 180 -0.25 13.24 -17.92
C ILE A 180 -0.17 11.72 -17.76
N ALA A 181 0.09 11.01 -18.86
CA ALA A 181 0.42 9.59 -18.80
C ALA A 181 1.86 9.40 -18.31
N ARG A 182 2.07 8.40 -17.46
CA ARG A 182 3.38 8.00 -16.96
C ARG A 182 3.62 6.53 -17.25
N LEU A 183 4.83 6.20 -17.69
CA LEU A 183 5.30 4.84 -17.83
C LEU A 183 6.40 4.54 -16.81
N THR A 184 6.37 3.32 -16.28
CA THR A 184 7.30 2.84 -15.25
C THR A 184 7.84 1.46 -15.61
N GLN A 185 9.03 1.12 -15.10
CA GLN A 185 9.57 -0.23 -15.20
C GLN A 185 8.62 -1.27 -14.61
N SER A 186 8.53 -2.43 -15.25
CA SER A 186 7.69 -3.55 -14.86
C SER A 186 8.15 -4.85 -15.50
N GLY A 187 7.34 -5.90 -15.44
CA GLY A 187 7.52 -7.13 -16.18
C GLY A 187 8.21 -8.26 -15.41
N LEU A 188 8.60 -8.03 -14.16
CA LEU A 188 9.13 -9.08 -13.30
C LEU A 188 7.98 -9.87 -12.66
N GLY A 189 8.12 -11.19 -12.57
CA GLY A 189 7.16 -12.05 -11.91
C GLY A 189 7.44 -12.25 -10.42
N LEU A 190 8.67 -12.07 -9.98
CA LEU A 190 9.08 -11.97 -8.58
C LEU A 190 8.94 -10.54 -8.08
N PRO A 191 8.85 -10.31 -6.75
CA PRO A 191 8.50 -9.02 -6.16
C PRO A 191 9.47 -7.86 -6.43
N ASP A 192 10.74 -8.17 -6.67
CA ASP A 192 11.80 -7.17 -6.90
C ASP A 192 12.96 -7.73 -7.74
N ARG A 193 13.78 -6.83 -8.32
CA ARG A 193 15.00 -7.19 -9.06
C ARG A 193 15.97 -8.04 -8.23
N ASP A 194 16.06 -7.79 -6.93
CA ASP A 194 17.01 -8.45 -6.06
C ASP A 194 16.70 -9.95 -5.87
N TYR A 195 15.45 -10.38 -6.07
CA TYR A 195 15.10 -11.81 -6.12
C TYR A 195 15.78 -12.55 -7.29
N TYR A 196 16.09 -11.84 -8.38
CA TYR A 196 16.77 -12.42 -9.56
C TYR A 196 18.28 -12.37 -9.46
N LEU A 197 18.84 -11.36 -8.77
CA LEU A 197 20.24 -11.02 -8.82
C LEU A 197 21.04 -11.47 -7.59
N SER A 198 20.40 -11.62 -6.44
CA SER A 198 21.07 -12.05 -5.21
C SER A 198 21.46 -13.51 -5.28
N GLU A 199 22.66 -13.83 -4.80
CA GLU A 199 23.17 -15.21 -4.62
C GLU A 199 22.91 -15.76 -3.20
N ASP A 200 22.14 -15.05 -2.39
CA ASP A 200 21.64 -15.56 -1.11
C ASP A 200 20.84 -16.86 -1.32
N ALA A 201 21.09 -17.87 -0.48
CA ALA A 201 20.51 -19.19 -0.64
C ALA A 201 18.97 -19.18 -0.62
N GLY A 202 18.36 -18.31 0.20
CA GLY A 202 16.90 -18.14 0.26
C GLY A 202 16.34 -17.53 -1.02
N GLN A 203 17.06 -16.58 -1.64
CA GLN A 203 16.65 -16.02 -2.93
C GLN A 203 16.82 -17.02 -4.08
N VAL A 204 17.91 -17.79 -4.08
CA VAL A 204 18.12 -18.89 -5.05
C VAL A 204 16.98 -19.91 -4.96
N GLN A 205 16.59 -20.31 -3.75
CA GLN A 205 15.47 -21.24 -3.54
C GLN A 205 14.14 -20.67 -4.09
N LYS A 206 13.87 -19.39 -3.85
CA LYS A 206 12.66 -18.73 -4.36
C LYS A 206 12.66 -18.65 -5.89
N ARG A 207 13.81 -18.38 -6.54
CA ARG A 207 13.94 -18.41 -8.01
C ARG A 207 13.66 -19.81 -8.57
N THR A 208 14.21 -20.85 -7.93
CA THR A 208 13.97 -22.26 -8.33
C THR A 208 12.48 -22.61 -8.21
N ALA A 209 11.85 -22.24 -7.10
CA ALA A 209 10.41 -22.45 -6.90
C ALA A 209 9.58 -21.64 -7.90
N TYR A 210 10.00 -20.43 -8.27
CA TYR A 210 9.35 -19.61 -9.29
C TYR A 210 9.42 -20.29 -10.65
N GLN A 211 10.58 -20.78 -11.08
CA GLN A 211 10.70 -21.51 -12.34
C GLN A 211 9.80 -22.75 -12.38
N ALA A 212 9.72 -23.50 -11.28
CA ALA A 212 8.83 -24.66 -11.16
C ALA A 212 7.35 -24.25 -11.26
N TYR A 213 6.97 -23.16 -10.61
CA TYR A 213 5.63 -22.57 -10.71
C TYR A 213 5.28 -22.18 -12.15
N LEU A 214 6.16 -21.48 -12.87
CA LEU A 214 5.95 -21.14 -14.27
C LEU A 214 5.74 -22.38 -15.16
N ALA A 215 6.58 -23.43 -14.96
CA ALA A 215 6.44 -24.71 -15.66
C ALA A 215 5.08 -25.39 -15.36
N GLN A 216 4.62 -25.32 -14.11
CA GLN A 216 3.32 -25.83 -13.70
C GLN A 216 2.16 -25.06 -14.37
N LEU A 217 2.23 -23.73 -14.45
CA LEU A 217 1.23 -22.91 -15.13
C LEU A 217 1.12 -23.30 -16.63
N LEU A 218 2.25 -23.48 -17.31
CA LEU A 218 2.25 -23.94 -18.72
C LEU A 218 1.58 -25.31 -18.86
N SER A 219 1.91 -26.25 -17.98
CA SER A 219 1.31 -27.59 -17.97
C SER A 219 -0.23 -27.51 -17.76
N LEU A 220 -0.69 -26.74 -16.77
CA LEU A 220 -2.12 -26.53 -16.52
C LEU A 220 -2.83 -25.84 -17.68
N ALA A 221 -2.12 -24.99 -18.43
CA ALA A 221 -2.62 -24.35 -19.64
C ALA A 221 -2.68 -25.29 -20.85
N GLY A 222 -2.17 -26.52 -20.74
CA GLY A 222 -2.11 -27.50 -21.82
C GLY A 222 -0.91 -27.35 -22.75
N GLU A 223 0.08 -26.56 -22.35
CA GLU A 223 1.31 -26.31 -23.11
C GLU A 223 2.35 -27.40 -22.85
N ARG A 224 3.18 -27.70 -23.86
CA ARG A 224 4.27 -28.68 -23.78
C ARG A 224 5.60 -28.02 -23.44
N ASN A 225 6.58 -28.82 -23.05
CA ASN A 225 7.97 -28.37 -22.75
C ASN A 225 8.03 -27.26 -21.69
N GLY A 226 7.15 -27.32 -20.69
CA GLY A 226 7.00 -26.27 -19.69
C GLY A 226 8.28 -25.92 -18.93
N ALA A 227 9.11 -26.90 -18.59
CA ALA A 227 10.33 -26.67 -17.85
C ALA A 227 11.38 -25.86 -18.65
N GLU A 228 11.58 -26.17 -19.91
CA GLU A 228 12.51 -25.48 -20.81
C GLU A 228 12.03 -24.04 -21.07
N ARG A 229 10.75 -23.88 -21.39
CA ARG A 229 10.10 -22.59 -21.66
C ARG A 229 10.14 -21.69 -20.41
N ALA A 230 9.84 -22.24 -19.22
CA ALA A 230 9.93 -21.50 -17.96
C ALA A 230 11.36 -21.05 -17.66
N ALA A 231 12.38 -21.87 -17.94
CA ALA A 231 13.78 -21.48 -17.78
C ALA A 231 14.17 -20.34 -18.72
N ALA A 232 13.71 -20.38 -19.97
CA ALA A 232 13.96 -19.31 -20.95
C ALA A 232 13.30 -17.99 -20.53
N VAL A 233 12.08 -18.04 -20.01
CA VAL A 233 11.35 -16.86 -19.51
C VAL A 233 12.03 -16.30 -18.24
N LEU A 234 12.45 -17.16 -17.30
CA LEU A 234 13.23 -16.71 -16.13
C LEU A 234 14.52 -16.00 -16.55
N GLY A 235 15.23 -16.52 -17.56
CA GLY A 235 16.42 -15.88 -18.14
C GLY A 235 16.12 -14.51 -18.76
N PHE A 236 14.98 -14.37 -19.43
CA PHE A 236 14.51 -13.09 -19.95
C PHE A 236 14.19 -12.09 -18.81
N GLU A 237 13.44 -12.52 -17.81
CA GLU A 237 13.10 -11.66 -16.66
C GLU A 237 14.35 -11.27 -15.85
N ARG A 238 15.38 -12.13 -15.75
CA ARG A 238 16.66 -11.78 -15.12
C ARG A 238 17.34 -10.62 -15.86
N ARG A 239 17.36 -10.63 -17.18
CA ARG A 239 17.89 -9.51 -17.98
C ARG A 239 17.10 -8.22 -17.74
N LEU A 240 15.78 -8.29 -17.61
CA LEU A 240 14.96 -7.13 -17.22
C LEU A 240 15.34 -6.65 -15.81
N ALA A 241 15.50 -7.56 -14.86
CA ALA A 241 15.89 -7.23 -13.49
C ALA A 241 17.25 -6.53 -13.39
N GLU A 242 18.23 -6.93 -14.22
CA GLU A 242 19.53 -6.26 -14.35
C GLU A 242 19.39 -4.79 -14.80
N ALA A 243 18.41 -4.51 -15.65
CA ALA A 243 18.13 -3.17 -16.18
C ALA A 243 17.28 -2.31 -15.23
N HIS A 244 16.57 -2.88 -14.26
CA HIS A 244 15.69 -2.16 -13.36
C HIS A 244 16.47 -1.29 -12.36
N TRP A 245 15.95 -0.11 -12.08
CA TRP A 245 16.37 0.70 -10.94
C TRP A 245 16.01 0.04 -9.64
N THR A 246 16.84 0.23 -8.62
CA THR A 246 16.57 -0.21 -7.25
C THR A 246 15.39 0.54 -6.64
N ARG A 247 14.82 0.01 -5.57
CA ARG A 247 13.74 0.69 -4.83
C ARG A 247 14.17 2.04 -4.26
N ILE A 248 15.42 2.16 -3.82
CA ILE A 248 15.96 3.42 -3.31
C ILE A 248 16.07 4.44 -4.46
N GLN A 249 16.61 4.06 -5.62
CA GLN A 249 16.65 4.94 -6.79
C GLN A 249 15.26 5.41 -7.24
N ASN A 250 14.26 4.54 -7.14
CA ASN A 250 12.87 4.86 -7.50
C ASN A 250 12.19 5.84 -6.52
N ARG A 251 12.83 6.19 -5.41
CA ARG A 251 12.36 7.22 -4.47
C ARG A 251 12.76 8.63 -4.88
N ASP A 252 13.73 8.80 -5.75
CA ASP A 252 14.18 10.12 -6.21
C ASP A 252 13.16 10.72 -7.18
N GLU A 253 12.40 11.70 -6.68
CA GLU A 253 11.30 12.36 -7.40
C GLU A 253 11.81 13.15 -8.62
N GLU A 254 12.99 13.76 -8.53
CA GLU A 254 13.61 14.48 -9.64
C GLU A 254 14.16 13.52 -10.70
N ALA A 255 14.85 12.47 -10.28
CA ALA A 255 15.41 11.47 -11.21
C ALA A 255 14.30 10.69 -11.94
N THR A 256 13.14 10.48 -11.31
CA THR A 256 11.99 9.80 -11.92
C THR A 256 11.09 10.71 -12.76
N TYR A 257 11.37 12.00 -12.84
CA TYR A 257 10.61 12.94 -13.67
C TYR A 257 11.30 13.18 -15.01
N ASN A 258 10.98 12.38 -16.02
CA ASN A 258 11.55 12.54 -17.37
C ASN A 258 10.43 12.62 -18.40
N ARG A 259 10.24 13.80 -18.99
CA ARG A 259 9.20 14.06 -19.99
C ARG A 259 9.73 13.76 -21.39
N TRP A 260 9.27 12.68 -22.02
CA TRP A 260 9.62 12.30 -23.37
C TRP A 260 8.50 12.66 -24.34
N ALA A 261 8.85 13.29 -25.47
CA ALA A 261 7.91 13.38 -26.57
C ALA A 261 7.64 11.99 -27.15
N ILE A 262 6.41 11.70 -27.51
CA ILE A 262 6.03 10.39 -28.10
C ILE A 262 6.88 10.08 -29.33
N ALA A 263 7.15 11.09 -30.17
CA ALA A 263 7.98 10.95 -31.37
C ALA A 263 9.44 10.53 -31.08
N ASP A 264 9.92 10.77 -29.85
CA ASP A 264 11.30 10.50 -29.47
C ASP A 264 11.50 9.08 -28.88
N PHE A 265 10.45 8.34 -28.58
CA PHE A 265 10.58 7.01 -27.98
C PHE A 265 11.40 6.03 -28.82
N ALA A 266 11.21 6.00 -30.14
CA ALA A 266 11.98 5.15 -31.04
C ALA A 266 13.49 5.49 -31.05
N ARG A 267 13.85 6.75 -30.82
CA ARG A 267 15.23 7.20 -30.69
C ARG A 267 15.79 6.91 -29.30
N ASN A 268 15.02 7.19 -28.25
CA ASN A 268 15.48 7.09 -26.86
C ASN A 268 15.52 5.63 -26.36
N ALA A 269 14.64 4.79 -26.88
CA ALA A 269 14.55 3.37 -26.54
C ALA A 269 14.33 2.52 -27.82
N PRO A 270 15.36 2.39 -28.69
CA PRO A 270 15.27 1.65 -29.94
C PRO A 270 15.14 0.15 -29.71
N GLY A 271 14.46 -0.55 -30.61
CA GLY A 271 14.30 -2.01 -30.58
C GLY A 271 12.91 -2.49 -30.12
N PHE A 272 11.97 -1.56 -29.86
CA PHE A 272 10.58 -1.84 -29.53
C PHE A 272 9.67 -0.97 -30.42
N ASP A 273 8.55 -1.54 -30.90
CA ASP A 273 7.59 -0.81 -31.71
C ASP A 273 6.64 0.03 -30.85
N TRP A 274 7.14 1.19 -30.44
CA TRP A 274 6.38 2.13 -29.59
C TRP A 274 5.13 2.65 -30.27
N ALA A 275 5.10 2.80 -31.60
CA ALA A 275 3.95 3.31 -32.30
C ALA A 275 2.76 2.33 -32.19
N ARG A 276 3.01 1.05 -32.39
CA ARG A 276 2.01 -0.01 -32.23
C ARG A 276 1.54 -0.14 -30.78
N TYR A 277 2.48 -0.08 -29.83
CA TYR A 277 2.16 -0.11 -28.39
C TYR A 277 1.27 1.08 -28.00
N PHE A 278 1.61 2.29 -28.38
CA PHE A 278 0.81 3.48 -28.06
C PHE A 278 -0.54 3.50 -28.76
N GLN A 279 -0.65 2.94 -29.95
CA GLN A 279 -1.93 2.76 -30.62
C GLN A 279 -2.87 1.88 -29.79
N GLU A 280 -2.40 0.74 -29.34
CA GLU A 280 -3.22 -0.22 -28.57
C GLU A 280 -3.52 0.26 -27.15
N THR A 281 -2.60 1.01 -26.51
CA THR A 281 -2.85 1.62 -25.21
C THR A 281 -3.70 2.90 -25.30
N GLY A 282 -4.00 3.42 -26.49
CA GLY A 282 -4.75 4.67 -26.66
C GLY A 282 -3.95 5.94 -26.31
N LEU A 283 -2.62 5.83 -26.20
CA LEU A 283 -1.73 6.95 -25.87
C LEU A 283 -1.16 7.68 -27.09
N SER A 284 -1.38 7.18 -28.33
CA SER A 284 -0.81 7.75 -29.55
C SER A 284 -1.13 9.21 -29.81
N GLY A 285 -2.24 9.73 -29.25
CA GLY A 285 -2.63 11.14 -29.38
C GLY A 285 -1.95 12.09 -28.37
N GLN A 286 -1.10 11.57 -27.48
CA GLN A 286 -0.42 12.40 -26.47
C GLN A 286 0.86 13.02 -27.06
N ALA A 287 1.14 14.28 -26.72
CA ALA A 287 2.38 14.92 -27.14
C ALA A 287 3.58 14.37 -26.34
N ASN A 288 3.39 14.17 -25.03
CA ASN A 288 4.44 13.76 -24.11
C ASN A 288 3.94 12.70 -23.13
N ILE A 289 4.87 11.90 -22.63
CA ILE A 289 4.68 10.90 -21.55
C ILE A 289 5.82 11.07 -20.56
N LEU A 290 5.53 10.95 -19.26
CA LEU A 290 6.55 10.85 -18.23
C LEU A 290 7.12 9.43 -18.19
N VAL A 291 8.45 9.30 -18.26
CA VAL A 291 9.17 8.03 -18.14
C VAL A 291 9.95 8.04 -16.83
N SER A 292 9.60 7.14 -15.91
CA SER A 292 10.22 7.17 -14.58
C SER A 292 11.65 6.65 -14.57
N GLN A 293 11.98 5.66 -15.41
CA GLN A 293 13.33 5.05 -15.43
C GLN A 293 13.86 5.01 -16.88
N PRO A 294 14.40 6.13 -17.41
CA PRO A 294 14.82 6.22 -18.80
C PRO A 294 15.79 5.13 -19.24
N SER A 295 16.82 4.84 -18.45
CA SER A 295 17.81 3.79 -18.75
C SER A 295 17.20 2.39 -18.80
N THR A 296 16.21 2.10 -17.93
CA THR A 296 15.49 0.83 -17.97
C THR A 296 14.68 0.69 -19.25
N PHE A 297 14.02 1.77 -19.71
CA PHE A 297 13.25 1.75 -20.95
C PHE A 297 14.16 1.47 -22.16
N THR A 298 15.29 2.15 -22.25
CA THR A 298 16.28 1.91 -23.30
C THR A 298 16.82 0.48 -23.29
N ALA A 299 17.18 -0.02 -22.09
CA ALA A 299 17.70 -1.38 -21.94
C ALA A 299 16.61 -2.45 -22.24
N THR A 300 15.39 -2.26 -21.75
CA THR A 300 14.27 -3.19 -21.98
C THR A 300 13.92 -3.29 -23.47
N ALA A 301 13.85 -2.17 -24.19
CA ALA A 301 13.59 -2.18 -25.62
C ALA A 301 14.66 -3.00 -26.39
N ARG A 302 15.95 -2.81 -26.04
CA ARG A 302 17.06 -3.59 -26.59
C ARG A 302 16.93 -5.07 -26.23
N ILE A 303 16.67 -5.42 -24.95
CA ILE A 303 16.48 -6.81 -24.50
C ILE A 303 15.36 -7.50 -25.29
N VAL A 304 14.23 -6.81 -25.51
CA VAL A 304 13.14 -7.34 -26.35
C VAL A 304 13.62 -7.59 -27.78
N SER A 305 14.38 -6.67 -28.38
CA SER A 305 14.87 -6.83 -29.76
C SER A 305 15.85 -8.01 -29.94
N GLU A 306 16.61 -8.34 -28.91
CA GLU A 306 17.62 -9.41 -28.91
C GLU A 306 17.04 -10.77 -28.50
N THR A 307 15.87 -10.81 -27.88
CA THR A 307 15.26 -12.06 -27.38
C THR A 307 14.54 -12.80 -28.49
N PRO A 308 14.68 -14.14 -28.60
CA PRO A 308 13.92 -14.93 -29.57
C PRO A 308 12.41 -14.71 -29.41
N LEU A 309 11.68 -14.62 -30.53
CA LEU A 309 10.25 -14.31 -30.52
C LEU A 309 9.43 -15.34 -29.71
N GLU A 310 9.78 -16.60 -29.77
CA GLU A 310 9.08 -17.65 -29.01
C GLU A 310 9.24 -17.45 -27.50
N VAL A 311 10.40 -17.02 -27.00
CA VAL A 311 10.58 -16.68 -25.58
C VAL A 311 9.72 -15.47 -25.18
N LEU A 312 9.60 -14.48 -26.06
CA LEU A 312 8.73 -13.33 -25.84
C LEU A 312 7.25 -13.73 -25.79
N LYS A 313 6.81 -14.66 -26.66
CA LYS A 313 5.44 -15.22 -26.65
C LYS A 313 5.20 -16.02 -25.36
N ASP A 314 6.15 -16.85 -24.95
CA ASP A 314 6.07 -17.62 -23.69
C ASP A 314 6.00 -16.72 -22.46
N TYR A 315 6.80 -15.67 -22.44
CA TYR A 315 6.74 -14.67 -21.38
C TYR A 315 5.35 -14.03 -21.29
N MET A 316 4.79 -13.58 -22.42
CA MET A 316 3.48 -12.95 -22.46
C MET A 316 2.37 -13.94 -22.05
N LEU A 317 2.44 -15.18 -22.55
CA LEU A 317 1.51 -16.24 -22.16
C LEU A 317 1.55 -16.50 -20.64
N LEU A 318 2.74 -16.60 -20.08
CA LEU A 318 2.91 -16.81 -18.64
C LEU A 318 2.40 -15.64 -17.82
N ARG A 319 2.66 -14.39 -18.24
CA ARG A 319 2.08 -13.20 -17.58
C ARG A 319 0.56 -13.23 -17.60
N LEU A 320 -0.03 -13.61 -18.72
CA LEU A 320 -1.48 -13.72 -18.88
C LEU A 320 -2.06 -14.81 -17.95
N VAL A 321 -1.49 -16.01 -17.96
CA VAL A 321 -1.99 -17.14 -17.15
C VAL A 321 -1.76 -16.88 -15.66
N ASP A 322 -0.60 -16.36 -15.25
CA ASP A 322 -0.28 -16.01 -13.86
C ASP A 322 -1.24 -14.94 -13.30
N ASN A 323 -1.55 -13.92 -14.10
CA ASN A 323 -2.51 -12.87 -13.71
C ASN A 323 -3.92 -13.43 -13.52
N ALA A 324 -4.33 -14.35 -14.37
CA ALA A 324 -5.66 -14.96 -14.31
C ALA A 324 -5.77 -16.11 -13.29
N ALA A 325 -4.66 -16.74 -12.89
CA ALA A 325 -4.63 -17.95 -12.06
C ALA A 325 -5.53 -17.90 -10.81
N PRO A 326 -5.61 -16.78 -10.04
CA PRO A 326 -6.49 -16.69 -8.88
C PRO A 326 -7.98 -16.79 -9.17
N PHE A 327 -8.38 -16.65 -10.44
CA PHE A 327 -9.76 -16.58 -10.92
C PHE A 327 -10.16 -17.74 -11.83
N LEU A 328 -9.25 -18.69 -12.05
CA LEU A 328 -9.46 -19.89 -12.83
C LEU A 328 -9.85 -21.08 -11.93
N SER A 329 -9.84 -22.31 -12.49
CA SER A 329 -10.15 -23.52 -11.74
C SER A 329 -9.15 -23.78 -10.60
N GLN A 330 -9.57 -24.60 -9.64
CA GLN A 330 -8.83 -24.85 -8.40
C GLN A 330 -7.35 -25.22 -8.60
N PRO A 331 -6.94 -26.03 -9.59
CA PRO A 331 -5.51 -26.32 -9.80
C PRO A 331 -4.65 -25.08 -10.08
N PHE A 332 -5.17 -24.06 -10.76
CA PHE A 332 -4.47 -22.78 -10.97
C PHE A 332 -4.39 -21.96 -9.70
N VAL A 333 -5.49 -21.93 -8.95
CA VAL A 333 -5.55 -21.25 -7.64
C VAL A 333 -4.53 -21.88 -6.69
N ASP A 334 -4.47 -23.20 -6.62
CA ASP A 334 -3.54 -23.92 -5.74
C ASP A 334 -2.07 -23.70 -6.13
N ALA A 335 -1.77 -23.75 -7.43
CA ALA A 335 -0.42 -23.47 -7.94
C ALA A 335 0.02 -22.04 -7.61
N ASN A 336 -0.85 -21.07 -7.85
CA ASN A 336 -0.58 -19.67 -7.53
C ASN A 336 -0.37 -19.46 -6.03
N PHE A 337 -1.21 -20.06 -5.19
CA PHE A 337 -1.07 -19.96 -3.75
C PHE A 337 0.19 -20.66 -3.23
N ALA A 338 0.48 -21.87 -3.68
CA ALA A 338 1.68 -22.61 -3.25
C ALA A 338 2.96 -21.80 -3.46
N PHE A 339 3.03 -21.05 -4.56
CA PHE A 339 4.17 -20.17 -4.81
C PHE A 339 4.03 -18.80 -4.09
N ARG A 340 3.00 -18.03 -4.39
CA ARG A 340 2.89 -16.64 -3.91
C ARG A 340 2.53 -16.54 -2.44
N GLY A 341 1.69 -17.45 -1.96
CA GLY A 341 1.27 -17.53 -0.55
C GLY A 341 2.33 -18.20 0.32
N THR A 342 2.67 -19.44 -0.01
CA THR A 342 3.52 -20.25 0.88
C THR A 342 5.00 -19.92 0.68
N VAL A 343 5.54 -19.98 -0.54
CA VAL A 343 6.98 -19.77 -0.76
C VAL A 343 7.40 -18.34 -0.51
N LEU A 344 6.65 -17.36 -1.03
CA LEU A 344 7.05 -15.94 -0.90
C LEU A 344 6.71 -15.33 0.47
N ASN A 345 5.60 -15.72 1.08
CA ASN A 345 5.07 -15.05 2.27
C ASN A 345 4.96 -15.94 3.51
N GLY A 346 5.26 -17.24 3.39
CA GLY A 346 5.20 -18.19 4.49
C GLY A 346 3.78 -18.48 4.99
N THR A 347 2.74 -18.18 4.20
CA THR A 347 1.35 -18.41 4.56
C THR A 347 0.97 -19.88 4.38
N PRO A 348 0.58 -20.62 5.44
CA PRO A 348 0.30 -22.06 5.33
C PRO A 348 -0.96 -22.41 4.56
N GLN A 349 -1.98 -21.60 4.70
CA GLN A 349 -3.30 -21.82 4.13
C GLN A 349 -3.74 -20.63 3.30
N ASN A 350 -4.57 -20.94 2.31
CA ASN A 350 -5.13 -19.93 1.40
C ASN A 350 -6.38 -19.25 2.03
N THR A 351 -6.61 -17.94 1.87
CA THR A 351 -7.74 -17.19 2.41
C THR A 351 -9.08 -17.75 1.93
N GLU A 352 -10.07 -17.84 2.78
CA GLU A 352 -11.42 -18.32 2.44
C GLU A 352 -11.97 -17.64 1.16
N ARG A 353 -12.71 -18.40 0.36
CA ARG A 353 -13.21 -17.94 -0.93
C ARG A 353 -14.01 -16.64 -0.83
N TRP A 354 -14.86 -16.52 0.21
CA TRP A 354 -15.66 -15.32 0.39
C TRP A 354 -14.81 -14.04 0.62
N LYS A 355 -13.69 -14.13 1.34
CA LYS A 355 -12.76 -13.00 1.54
C LYS A 355 -12.18 -12.54 0.20
N ARG A 356 -11.79 -13.50 -0.63
CA ARG A 356 -11.28 -13.24 -1.99
C ARG A 356 -12.35 -12.59 -2.88
N GLY A 357 -13.60 -13.06 -2.78
CA GLY A 357 -14.72 -12.50 -3.51
C GLY A 357 -15.02 -11.06 -3.08
N VAL A 358 -14.94 -10.78 -1.77
CA VAL A 358 -15.07 -9.42 -1.24
C VAL A 358 -13.97 -8.52 -1.81
N ASP A 359 -12.71 -8.96 -1.76
CA ASP A 359 -11.58 -8.18 -2.25
C ASP A 359 -11.68 -7.91 -3.76
N LEU A 360 -12.10 -8.92 -4.55
CA LEU A 360 -12.29 -8.77 -5.98
C LEU A 360 -13.36 -7.72 -6.31
N VAL A 361 -14.55 -7.84 -5.73
CA VAL A 361 -15.66 -6.90 -6.05
C VAL A 361 -15.33 -5.49 -5.59
N THR A 362 -14.71 -5.38 -4.40
CA THR A 362 -14.29 -4.09 -3.84
C THR A 362 -13.20 -3.42 -4.68
N ALA A 363 -12.29 -4.20 -5.28
CA ALA A 363 -11.26 -3.67 -6.16
C ALA A 363 -11.80 -3.25 -7.54
N ALA A 364 -12.78 -3.99 -8.06
CA ALA A 364 -13.25 -3.83 -9.43
C ALA A 364 -14.33 -2.74 -9.61
N ILE A 365 -15.25 -2.62 -8.65
CA ILE A 365 -16.37 -1.64 -8.67
C ILE A 365 -16.55 -1.02 -7.27
N PRO A 366 -15.53 -0.33 -6.76
CA PRO A 366 -15.44 0.08 -5.36
C PRO A 366 -16.59 0.95 -4.88
N ASP A 367 -17.04 1.93 -5.67
CA ASP A 367 -17.97 2.94 -5.18
C ASP A 367 -19.40 2.42 -5.03
N ASP A 368 -19.79 1.41 -5.83
CA ASP A 368 -21.08 0.75 -5.66
C ASP A 368 -21.20 0.05 -4.29
N VAL A 369 -20.08 -0.49 -3.78
CA VAL A 369 -20.00 -1.09 -2.45
C VAL A 369 -19.83 -0.01 -1.38
N SER A 370 -18.97 0.97 -1.63
CA SER A 370 -18.60 2.02 -0.68
C SER A 370 -19.79 2.85 -0.20
N ARG A 371 -20.72 3.18 -1.09
CA ARG A 371 -21.96 3.91 -0.75
C ARG A 371 -22.75 3.22 0.35
N ILE A 372 -22.94 1.91 0.20
CA ILE A 372 -23.71 1.10 1.16
C ILE A 372 -22.91 0.95 2.47
N TYR A 373 -21.60 0.74 2.35
CA TYR A 373 -20.71 0.59 3.51
C TYR A 373 -20.75 1.82 4.42
N VAL A 374 -20.57 3.03 3.86
CA VAL A 374 -20.53 4.26 4.69
C VAL A 374 -21.89 4.59 5.29
N GLN A 375 -22.98 4.34 4.57
CA GLN A 375 -24.35 4.50 5.10
C GLN A 375 -24.61 3.62 6.31
N ARG A 376 -24.08 2.39 6.32
CA ARG A 376 -24.32 1.43 7.40
C ARG A 376 -23.33 1.58 8.57
N TYR A 377 -22.07 1.92 8.30
CA TYR A 377 -20.98 1.71 9.27
C TYR A 377 -20.16 2.96 9.61
N PHE A 378 -20.46 4.11 9.02
CA PHE A 378 -19.73 5.34 9.31
C PHE A 378 -20.69 6.51 9.56
N PRO A 379 -21.11 6.74 10.84
CA PRO A 379 -22.07 7.78 11.19
C PRO A 379 -21.45 9.19 11.01
N PRO A 380 -22.29 10.20 10.65
CA PRO A 380 -21.81 11.58 10.47
C PRO A 380 -21.13 12.20 11.72
N ALA A 381 -21.44 11.70 12.93
CA ALA A 381 -20.77 12.14 14.15
C ALA A 381 -19.28 11.79 14.13
N ALA A 382 -18.91 10.55 13.74
CA ALA A 382 -17.51 10.13 13.65
C ALA A 382 -16.72 10.98 12.64
N LYS A 383 -17.33 11.35 11.50
CA LYS A 383 -16.72 12.27 10.51
C LYS A 383 -16.40 13.62 11.15
N ARG A 384 -17.33 14.21 11.92
CA ARG A 384 -17.14 15.53 12.55
C ARG A 384 -16.05 15.50 13.63
N GLU A 385 -15.98 14.45 14.43
CA GLU A 385 -14.97 14.33 15.48
C GLU A 385 -13.57 14.13 14.89
N ALA A 386 -13.44 13.28 13.87
CA ALA A 386 -12.20 13.09 13.15
C ALA A 386 -11.74 14.40 12.48
N ASP A 387 -12.65 15.16 11.87
CA ASP A 387 -12.38 16.47 11.27
C ASP A 387 -11.88 17.50 12.30
N ALA A 388 -12.49 17.53 13.48
CA ALA A 388 -12.01 18.38 14.58
C ALA A 388 -10.58 18.02 15.02
N MET A 389 -10.27 16.71 15.07
CA MET A 389 -8.92 16.23 15.41
C MET A 389 -7.90 16.60 14.34
N VAL A 390 -8.24 16.46 13.05
CA VAL A 390 -7.38 16.88 11.92
C VAL A 390 -7.04 18.36 12.05
N ARG A 391 -8.02 19.23 12.31
CA ARG A 391 -7.77 20.68 12.52
C ARG A 391 -6.83 20.95 13.70
N ASN A 392 -6.98 20.22 14.80
CA ASN A 392 -6.10 20.37 15.96
C ASN A 392 -4.65 19.97 15.65
N VAL A 393 -4.45 18.90 14.88
CA VAL A 393 -3.10 18.44 14.51
C VAL A 393 -2.46 19.39 13.49
N ILE A 394 -3.21 19.90 12.49
CA ILE A 394 -2.75 20.94 11.56
C ILE A 394 -2.31 22.19 12.33
N ALA A 395 -3.10 22.66 13.30
CA ALA A 395 -2.77 23.82 14.11
C ALA A 395 -1.52 23.58 14.98
N ALA A 396 -1.30 22.36 15.46
CA ALA A 396 -0.08 22.01 16.18
C ALA A 396 1.15 22.00 15.25
N MET A 397 1.02 21.48 14.05
CA MET A 397 2.09 21.50 13.03
C MET A 397 2.45 22.95 12.65
N ASP A 398 1.46 23.83 12.47
CA ASP A 398 1.72 25.25 12.16
C ASP A 398 2.55 25.95 13.26
N ARG A 399 2.22 25.68 14.52
CA ARG A 399 3.01 26.23 15.66
C ARG A 399 4.43 25.69 15.66
N ARG A 400 4.64 24.43 15.36
CA ARG A 400 5.98 23.84 15.25
C ARG A 400 6.77 24.44 14.10
N LEU A 401 6.19 24.53 12.91
CA LEU A 401 6.85 25.17 11.77
C LEU A 401 7.24 26.62 12.09
N ALA A 402 6.37 27.37 12.76
CA ALA A 402 6.68 28.75 13.18
C ALA A 402 7.88 28.84 14.13
N GLY A 403 8.09 27.81 14.96
CA GLY A 403 9.16 27.75 15.97
C GLY A 403 10.49 27.13 15.52
N LEU A 404 10.58 26.61 14.28
CA LEU A 404 11.80 25.96 13.80
C LEU A 404 12.97 26.93 13.69
N THR A 405 14.05 26.64 14.43
CA THR A 405 15.24 27.50 14.47
C THR A 405 16.27 27.17 13.41
N TRP A 406 16.26 25.94 12.88
CA TRP A 406 17.23 25.51 11.87
C TRP A 406 16.84 25.92 10.45
N MET A 407 15.56 26.24 10.21
CA MET A 407 15.00 26.62 8.91
C MET A 407 14.95 28.15 8.76
N ALA A 408 15.35 28.67 7.60
CA ALA A 408 15.30 30.08 7.27
C ALA A 408 13.87 30.66 7.36
N PRO A 409 13.71 31.93 7.71
CA PRO A 409 12.38 32.56 7.85
C PRO A 409 11.52 32.47 6.59
N GLU A 410 12.12 32.61 5.41
CA GLU A 410 11.42 32.50 4.12
C GLU A 410 10.91 31.07 3.86
N THR A 411 11.76 30.06 4.10
CA THR A 411 11.38 28.65 3.96
C THR A 411 10.27 28.29 4.93
N ARG A 412 10.35 28.74 6.19
CA ARG A 412 9.28 28.56 7.20
C ARG A 412 7.95 29.18 6.75
N ALA A 413 8.02 30.40 6.20
CA ALA A 413 6.81 31.08 5.70
C ALA A 413 6.18 30.30 4.55
N ARG A 414 6.97 29.72 3.65
CA ARG A 414 6.47 28.86 2.55
C ARG A 414 5.91 27.55 3.07
N ALA A 415 6.61 26.89 4.02
CA ALA A 415 6.14 25.66 4.66
C ALA A 415 4.75 25.87 5.33
N ARG A 416 4.55 26.99 6.02
CA ARG A 416 3.26 27.34 6.63
C ARG A 416 2.18 27.64 5.59
N ARG A 417 2.49 28.28 4.46
CA ARG A 417 1.54 28.45 3.34
C ARG A 417 1.15 27.11 2.75
N LYS A 418 2.12 26.18 2.57
CA LYS A 418 1.85 24.83 2.10
C LYS A 418 0.90 24.10 3.05
N LEU A 419 1.15 24.14 4.35
CA LEU A 419 0.27 23.56 5.36
C LEU A 419 -1.14 24.16 5.33
N ALA A 420 -1.25 25.48 5.15
CA ALA A 420 -2.54 26.17 5.05
C ALA A 420 -3.35 25.83 3.77
N ALA A 421 -2.67 25.33 2.74
CA ALA A 421 -3.29 24.88 1.49
C ALA A 421 -3.79 23.41 1.54
N PHE A 422 -3.63 22.71 2.65
CA PHE A 422 -4.05 21.33 2.76
C PHE A 422 -5.56 21.14 2.65
N THR A 423 -5.95 20.12 1.91
CA THR A 423 -7.34 19.66 1.78
C THR A 423 -7.49 18.31 2.52
N PRO A 424 -8.04 18.31 3.74
CA PRO A 424 -8.36 17.07 4.44
C PRO A 424 -9.57 16.38 3.80
N LYS A 425 -9.46 15.06 3.58
CA LYS A 425 -10.53 14.19 3.09
C LYS A 425 -10.81 13.11 4.13
N ILE A 426 -12.02 13.08 4.69
CA ILE A 426 -12.34 12.26 5.87
C ILE A 426 -13.54 11.37 5.59
N GLY A 427 -13.35 10.06 5.82
CA GLY A 427 -14.38 9.03 5.76
C GLY A 427 -14.67 8.53 4.36
N TYR A 428 -15.20 9.38 3.49
CA TYR A 428 -15.65 8.99 2.15
C TYR A 428 -15.73 10.22 1.21
N PRO A 429 -15.66 9.99 -0.14
CA PRO A 429 -15.78 11.06 -1.13
C PRO A 429 -17.21 11.58 -1.22
N ASP A 430 -17.34 12.87 -1.58
CA ASP A 430 -18.64 13.47 -1.84
C ASP A 430 -19.21 13.04 -3.20
N ASN A 431 -18.34 12.76 -4.17
CA ASN A 431 -18.69 12.29 -5.52
C ASN A 431 -18.32 10.81 -5.68
N TRP A 432 -19.24 10.06 -6.29
CA TRP A 432 -19.08 8.63 -6.55
C TRP A 432 -19.00 8.38 -8.05
N HIS A 433 -18.14 7.44 -8.46
CA HIS A 433 -18.08 7.01 -9.84
C HIS A 433 -19.33 6.20 -10.22
N ASP A 434 -19.75 6.37 -11.46
CA ASP A 434 -20.90 5.63 -12.03
C ASP A 434 -20.40 4.42 -12.82
N TYR A 435 -20.69 3.24 -12.29
CA TYR A 435 -20.40 1.95 -12.94
C TYR A 435 -21.58 1.39 -13.76
N SER A 436 -22.62 2.17 -14.04
CA SER A 436 -23.84 1.70 -14.74
C SER A 436 -23.56 1.08 -16.11
N SER A 437 -22.50 1.54 -16.79
CA SER A 437 -22.09 1.01 -18.11
C SER A 437 -21.27 -0.30 -18.00
N VAL A 438 -20.81 -0.70 -16.83
CA VAL A 438 -20.04 -1.93 -16.64
C VAL A 438 -20.99 -3.13 -16.66
N ARG A 439 -20.84 -3.99 -17.67
CA ARG A 439 -21.65 -5.20 -17.79
C ARG A 439 -21.13 -6.28 -16.87
N ILE A 440 -21.95 -6.69 -15.93
CA ILE A 440 -21.68 -7.77 -14.97
C ILE A 440 -22.79 -8.82 -15.10
N GLY A 441 -22.39 -10.10 -15.17
CA GLY A 441 -23.29 -11.25 -15.20
C GLY A 441 -22.90 -12.29 -14.14
N ARG A 442 -23.83 -13.20 -13.82
CA ARG A 442 -23.61 -14.23 -12.79
C ARG A 442 -22.77 -15.42 -13.27
N ASP A 443 -22.62 -15.61 -14.54
CA ASP A 443 -22.18 -16.85 -15.18
C ASP A 443 -20.79 -16.74 -15.85
N ASN A 444 -20.16 -15.57 -15.81
CA ASN A 444 -18.86 -15.37 -16.46
C ASN A 444 -17.93 -14.47 -15.64
N LEU A 445 -17.27 -15.06 -14.65
CA LEU A 445 -16.36 -14.36 -13.76
C LEU A 445 -15.25 -13.62 -14.51
N LEU A 446 -14.51 -14.28 -15.40
CA LEU A 446 -13.39 -13.66 -16.10
C LEU A 446 -13.83 -12.47 -16.97
N GLN A 447 -14.98 -12.58 -17.63
CA GLN A 447 -15.52 -11.48 -18.42
C GLN A 447 -15.93 -10.29 -17.54
N ASN A 448 -16.48 -10.54 -16.35
CA ASN A 448 -16.78 -9.48 -15.38
C ASN A 448 -15.51 -8.71 -14.97
N ILE A 449 -14.42 -9.44 -14.69
CA ILE A 449 -13.12 -8.86 -14.37
C ILE A 449 -12.61 -8.02 -15.53
N LEU A 450 -12.63 -8.55 -16.74
CA LEU A 450 -12.16 -7.83 -17.94
C LEU A 450 -12.99 -6.57 -18.21
N ASN A 451 -14.32 -6.65 -18.07
CA ASN A 451 -15.19 -5.49 -18.27
C ASN A 451 -14.92 -4.37 -17.24
N ALA A 452 -14.73 -4.73 -15.98
CA ALA A 452 -14.40 -3.76 -14.94
C ALA A 452 -13.01 -3.15 -15.15
N THR A 453 -12.02 -3.98 -15.51
CA THR A 453 -10.64 -3.53 -15.78
C THR A 453 -10.59 -2.58 -16.98
N GLU A 454 -11.26 -2.91 -18.08
CA GLU A 454 -11.32 -2.05 -19.27
C GLU A 454 -12.04 -0.72 -18.96
N PHE A 455 -13.11 -0.76 -18.17
CA PHE A 455 -13.82 0.45 -17.73
C PHE A 455 -12.89 1.37 -16.94
N GLU A 456 -12.18 0.85 -15.95
CA GLU A 456 -11.24 1.63 -15.13
C GLU A 456 -10.07 2.16 -15.96
N TYR A 457 -9.55 1.36 -16.88
CA TYR A 457 -8.52 1.79 -17.81
C TYR A 457 -9.02 2.98 -18.65
N GLN A 458 -10.18 2.85 -19.27
CA GLN A 458 -10.74 3.90 -20.11
C GLN A 458 -11.11 5.14 -19.32
N ARG A 459 -11.62 4.98 -18.09
CA ARG A 459 -11.90 6.10 -17.18
C ARG A 459 -10.62 6.89 -16.87
N ASN A 460 -9.51 6.21 -16.59
CA ASN A 460 -8.23 6.85 -16.36
C ASN A 460 -7.67 7.52 -17.62
N LEU A 461 -7.75 6.86 -18.77
CA LEU A 461 -7.31 7.43 -20.04
C LEU A 461 -8.09 8.72 -20.38
N ASN A 462 -9.38 8.74 -20.10
CA ASN A 462 -10.27 9.89 -20.34
C ASN A 462 -9.96 11.13 -19.47
N LYS A 463 -9.07 11.03 -18.49
CA LYS A 463 -8.58 12.17 -17.72
C LYS A 463 -7.59 13.02 -18.51
N LEU A 464 -6.90 12.43 -19.50
CA LEU A 464 -5.95 13.15 -20.34
C LEU A 464 -6.63 14.28 -21.09
N GLY A 465 -6.02 15.47 -21.07
CA GLY A 465 -6.58 16.67 -21.70
C GLY A 465 -7.77 17.30 -20.95
N ARG A 466 -8.08 16.84 -19.74
CA ARG A 466 -9.14 17.41 -18.88
C ARG A 466 -8.53 18.08 -17.65
N PRO A 467 -9.23 19.03 -17.02
CA PRO A 467 -8.84 19.58 -15.72
C PRO A 467 -8.73 18.45 -14.68
N VAL A 468 -7.79 18.61 -13.75
CA VAL A 468 -7.59 17.68 -12.63
C VAL A 468 -8.80 17.72 -11.70
N ASP A 469 -9.43 16.58 -11.48
CA ASP A 469 -10.50 16.43 -10.48
C ASP A 469 -9.89 16.12 -9.10
N ARG A 470 -9.77 17.15 -8.28
CA ARG A 470 -9.23 17.03 -6.91
C ARG A 470 -10.24 16.44 -5.92
N THR A 471 -11.46 16.07 -6.34
CA THR A 471 -12.45 15.39 -5.49
C THR A 471 -12.23 13.87 -5.45
N GLU A 472 -11.49 13.31 -6.40
CA GLU A 472 -11.17 11.89 -6.45
C GLU A 472 -10.37 11.42 -5.23
N TRP A 473 -10.61 10.17 -4.84
CA TRP A 473 -9.88 9.50 -3.76
C TRP A 473 -9.01 8.36 -4.31
N GLY A 474 -7.78 8.24 -3.76
CA GLY A 474 -6.87 7.13 -4.09
C GLY A 474 -7.12 5.86 -3.29
N MET A 475 -8.01 5.86 -2.31
CA MET A 475 -8.40 4.71 -1.48
C MET A 475 -9.91 4.67 -1.29
N THR A 476 -10.46 3.47 -1.20
CA THR A 476 -11.88 3.29 -0.89
C THR A 476 -12.17 3.55 0.59
N PRO A 477 -13.40 3.93 0.97
CA PRO A 477 -13.80 4.06 2.37
C PRO A 477 -13.62 2.79 3.22
N MET A 478 -13.57 1.61 2.59
CA MET A 478 -13.37 0.31 3.23
C MET A 478 -11.89 -0.01 3.49
N THR A 479 -10.96 0.83 3.01
CA THR A 479 -9.51 0.63 3.17
C THR A 479 -9.07 1.02 4.57
N VAL A 480 -8.42 0.11 5.30
CA VAL A 480 -7.80 0.40 6.59
C VAL A 480 -6.40 0.96 6.35
N ASN A 481 -6.35 2.22 6.03
CA ASN A 481 -5.12 2.99 5.79
C ASN A 481 -5.44 4.49 5.73
N ALA A 482 -4.38 5.31 5.55
CA ALA A 482 -4.45 6.72 5.22
C ALA A 482 -3.40 7.04 4.15
N TYR A 483 -3.45 8.22 3.55
CA TYR A 483 -2.39 8.66 2.63
C TYR A 483 -2.30 10.18 2.53
N ALA A 484 -1.11 10.65 2.15
CA ALA A 484 -0.84 12.01 1.72
C ALA A 484 -0.57 12.06 0.21
N ASN A 485 -1.02 13.12 -0.45
CA ASN A 485 -0.72 13.40 -1.85
C ASN A 485 -0.12 14.81 -1.97
N PRO A 486 1.20 14.95 -2.07
CA PRO A 486 1.86 16.25 -2.10
C PRO A 486 1.55 17.05 -3.36
N VAL A 487 1.21 16.41 -4.49
CA VAL A 487 0.83 17.09 -5.74
C VAL A 487 -0.51 17.84 -5.59
N TRP A 488 -1.41 17.29 -4.76
CA TRP A 488 -2.73 17.90 -4.52
C TRP A 488 -2.82 18.62 -3.18
N ASN A 489 -1.78 18.61 -2.38
CA ASN A 489 -1.79 19.10 -1.00
C ASN A 489 -2.95 18.51 -0.18
N GLU A 490 -3.16 17.19 -0.25
CA GLU A 490 -4.25 16.50 0.44
C GLU A 490 -3.77 15.43 1.39
N ILE A 491 -4.54 15.23 2.45
CA ILE A 491 -4.42 14.14 3.41
C ILE A 491 -5.76 13.41 3.50
N VAL A 492 -5.75 12.09 3.45
CA VAL A 492 -6.96 11.29 3.27
C VAL A 492 -7.06 10.18 4.30
N PHE A 493 -8.22 10.10 4.99
CA PHE A 493 -8.50 9.13 6.06
C PHE A 493 -9.80 8.39 5.74
N PRO A 494 -9.75 7.19 5.11
CA PRO A 494 -10.91 6.36 4.86
C PRO A 494 -11.69 5.98 6.12
N ALA A 495 -13.00 5.71 5.99
CA ALA A 495 -13.87 5.39 7.12
C ALA A 495 -13.39 4.16 7.92
N ALA A 496 -12.80 3.17 7.27
CA ALA A 496 -12.41 1.91 7.90
C ALA A 496 -11.25 2.03 8.89
N ILE A 497 -10.35 3.05 8.77
CA ILE A 497 -9.30 3.28 9.77
C ILE A 497 -9.81 4.04 10.99
N LEU A 498 -10.92 4.78 10.84
CA LEU A 498 -11.53 5.58 11.91
C LEU A 498 -12.38 4.70 12.85
N GLN A 499 -11.75 3.64 13.37
CA GLN A 499 -12.31 2.62 14.25
C GLN A 499 -11.30 2.29 15.36
N PRO A 500 -11.77 1.77 16.54
CA PRO A 500 -10.86 1.30 17.59
C PRO A 500 -9.89 0.21 17.07
N PRO A 501 -8.58 0.24 17.43
CA PRO A 501 -7.96 1.09 18.45
C PRO A 501 -7.39 2.41 17.92
N PHE A 502 -7.55 2.74 16.64
CA PHE A 502 -7.03 3.99 16.08
C PHE A 502 -7.84 5.19 16.54
N PHE A 503 -9.16 5.08 16.45
CA PHE A 503 -10.12 6.10 16.87
C PHE A 503 -11.32 5.46 17.57
N ASP A 504 -11.53 5.82 18.83
CA ASP A 504 -12.70 5.42 19.62
C ASP A 504 -13.28 6.66 20.31
N PRO A 505 -14.49 7.14 19.94
CA PRO A 505 -15.09 8.33 20.54
C PRO A 505 -15.35 8.17 22.06
N ASN A 506 -15.37 6.94 22.58
CA ASN A 506 -15.55 6.65 23.99
C ASN A 506 -14.22 6.46 24.76
N ALA A 507 -13.07 6.46 24.05
CA ALA A 507 -11.78 6.30 24.70
C ALA A 507 -11.29 7.60 25.35
N ASP A 508 -10.33 7.46 26.29
CA ASP A 508 -9.58 8.60 26.82
C ASP A 508 -8.91 9.37 25.66
N PRO A 509 -9.03 10.72 25.62
CA PRO A 509 -8.44 11.50 24.55
C PRO A 509 -6.95 11.24 24.34
N ALA A 510 -6.17 10.93 25.38
CA ALA A 510 -4.76 10.61 25.25
C ALA A 510 -4.52 9.44 24.30
N VAL A 511 -5.38 8.40 24.35
CA VAL A 511 -5.26 7.22 23.49
C VAL A 511 -5.58 7.58 22.03
N ASN A 512 -6.64 8.34 21.76
CA ASN A 512 -6.97 8.80 20.41
C ASN A 512 -5.89 9.72 19.83
N TYR A 513 -5.28 10.58 20.66
CA TYR A 513 -4.15 11.40 20.22
C TYR A 513 -2.88 10.55 19.98
N GLY A 514 -2.61 9.52 20.77
CA GLY A 514 -1.54 8.56 20.51
C GLY A 514 -1.82 7.63 19.32
N GLY A 515 -3.07 7.37 19.01
CA GLY A 515 -3.55 6.57 17.89
C GLY A 515 -3.73 7.39 16.62
N ILE A 516 -5.00 7.71 16.29
CA ILE A 516 -5.34 8.34 15.00
C ILE A 516 -4.72 9.72 14.81
N ALA A 517 -4.57 10.56 15.88
CA ALA A 517 -3.95 11.85 15.70
C ALA A 517 -2.46 11.76 15.35
N ALA A 518 -1.74 10.73 15.86
CA ALA A 518 -0.38 10.45 15.43
C ALA A 518 -0.33 10.02 13.95
N VAL A 519 -1.33 9.24 13.46
CA VAL A 519 -1.47 8.91 12.03
C VAL A 519 -1.78 10.17 11.21
N ILE A 520 -2.65 11.05 11.70
CA ILE A 520 -2.94 12.34 11.03
C ILE A 520 -1.66 13.17 10.91
N GLY A 521 -0.89 13.29 11.98
CA GLY A 521 0.40 13.98 11.97
C GLY A 521 1.42 13.34 11.03
N HIS A 522 1.41 12.00 10.93
CA HIS A 522 2.21 11.22 10.00
C HIS A 522 1.87 11.59 8.54
N GLU A 523 0.61 11.61 8.15
CA GLU A 523 0.21 12.00 6.79
C GLU A 523 0.52 13.47 6.49
N ILE A 524 0.32 14.38 7.44
CA ILE A 524 0.76 15.78 7.32
C ILE A 524 2.26 15.86 7.05
N SER A 525 3.06 15.06 7.75
CA SER A 525 4.52 15.08 7.67
C SER A 525 5.06 14.59 6.33
N HIS A 526 4.32 13.73 5.62
CA HIS A 526 4.69 13.30 4.28
C HIS A 526 4.77 14.44 3.26
N HIS A 527 4.18 15.59 3.53
CA HIS A 527 4.36 16.78 2.70
C HIS A 527 5.70 17.50 2.93
N PHE A 528 6.41 17.12 4.00
CA PHE A 528 7.66 17.74 4.43
C PHE A 528 8.80 16.73 4.63
N ASP A 529 8.58 15.43 4.34
CA ASP A 529 9.60 14.39 4.40
C ASP A 529 10.62 14.50 3.26
N ASP A 530 11.48 13.50 3.11
CA ASP A 530 12.52 13.46 2.06
C ASP A 530 11.97 13.48 0.63
N GLN A 531 10.69 13.16 0.44
CA GLN A 531 9.99 13.21 -0.86
C GLN A 531 9.10 14.44 -0.96
N GLY A 532 8.19 14.61 0.00
CA GLY A 532 7.20 15.69 -0.04
C GLY A 532 7.80 17.07 0.07
N SER A 533 9.00 17.21 0.65
CA SER A 533 9.74 18.47 0.72
C SER A 533 10.18 19.02 -0.64
N HIS A 534 10.12 18.23 -1.70
CA HIS A 534 10.37 18.67 -3.08
C HIS A 534 9.15 19.31 -3.76
N TYR A 535 7.98 19.25 -3.13
CA TYR A 535 6.75 19.87 -3.64
C TYR A 535 6.46 21.17 -2.90
N ASP A 536 6.22 22.25 -3.63
CA ASP A 536 5.92 23.55 -3.05
C ASP A 536 4.46 23.70 -2.57
N GLU A 537 4.08 24.91 -2.15
CA GLU A 537 2.74 25.24 -1.68
C GLU A 537 1.63 25.10 -2.74
N THR A 538 1.98 25.01 -4.01
CA THR A 538 1.03 24.75 -5.11
C THR A 538 0.91 23.27 -5.47
N GLY A 539 1.76 22.42 -4.86
CA GLY A 539 1.90 20.99 -5.17
C GLY A 539 2.83 20.71 -6.34
N ALA A 540 3.58 21.71 -6.83
CA ALA A 540 4.51 21.53 -7.93
C ALA A 540 5.86 21.03 -7.46
N LEU A 541 6.41 20.01 -8.15
CA LEU A 541 7.75 19.48 -7.96
C LEU A 541 8.78 20.54 -8.38
N ARG A 542 9.37 21.18 -7.41
CA ARG A 542 10.47 22.15 -7.58
C ARG A 542 11.19 22.38 -6.27
N GLU A 543 12.49 22.76 -6.34
CA GLU A 543 13.19 23.19 -5.14
C GLU A 543 12.66 24.57 -4.68
N TRP A 544 12.28 24.64 -3.43
CA TRP A 544 11.74 25.85 -2.80
C TRP A 544 12.38 26.16 -1.45
N TRP A 545 13.28 25.30 -0.98
CA TRP A 545 14.08 25.50 0.22
C TRP A 545 15.36 26.26 -0.14
N THR A 546 15.96 26.92 0.85
CA THR A 546 17.33 27.41 0.67
C THR A 546 18.32 26.23 0.64
N ALA A 547 19.48 26.43 0.02
CA ALA A 547 20.51 25.39 -0.04
C ALA A 547 21.00 24.98 1.36
N GLU A 548 21.07 25.96 2.29
CA GLU A 548 21.43 25.72 3.68
C GLU A 548 20.38 24.91 4.41
N ASP A 549 19.10 25.19 4.22
CA ASP A 549 18.01 24.44 4.84
C ASP A 549 17.99 23.00 4.33
N ARG A 550 18.17 22.79 3.03
CA ARG A 550 18.32 21.46 2.44
C ARG A 550 19.50 20.70 3.03
N THR A 551 20.64 21.36 3.20
CA THR A 551 21.84 20.76 3.80
C THR A 551 21.61 20.36 5.24
N ARG A 552 20.96 21.23 6.07
CA ARG A 552 20.62 20.95 7.47
C ARG A 552 19.62 19.81 7.59
N PHE A 553 18.60 19.80 6.75
CA PHE A 553 17.61 18.73 6.71
C PHE A 553 18.26 17.38 6.37
N ASN A 554 19.11 17.35 5.34
CA ASN A 554 19.83 16.13 4.95
C ASN A 554 20.76 15.62 6.06
N ALA A 555 21.38 16.51 6.82
CA ALA A 555 22.20 16.11 7.97
C ALA A 555 21.38 15.51 9.11
N LEU A 556 20.15 16.01 9.35
CA LEU A 556 19.23 15.44 10.35
C LEU A 556 18.67 14.07 9.89
N THR A 557 18.27 13.98 8.62
CA THR A 557 17.71 12.73 8.07
C THR A 557 18.75 11.63 7.97
N ALA A 558 20.03 11.97 7.69
CA ALA A 558 21.13 10.99 7.71
C ALA A 558 21.32 10.35 9.09
N GLN A 559 21.11 11.11 10.19
CA GLN A 559 21.15 10.54 11.52
C GLN A 559 20.00 9.56 11.76
N LEU A 560 18.81 9.85 11.22
CA LEU A 560 17.66 8.94 11.32
C LEU A 560 17.88 7.68 10.47
N VAL A 561 18.44 7.79 9.26
CA VAL A 561 18.87 6.63 8.46
C VAL A 561 19.79 5.72 9.26
N ALA A 562 20.84 6.28 9.86
CA ALA A 562 21.80 5.52 10.67
C ALA A 562 21.17 4.85 11.89
N GLN A 563 20.15 5.48 12.53
CA GLN A 563 19.41 4.87 13.64
C GLN A 563 18.63 3.63 13.18
N TYR A 564 18.03 3.68 11.98
CA TYR A 564 17.21 2.58 11.47
C TYR A 564 18.05 1.46 10.83
N ASP A 565 19.16 1.79 10.17
CA ASP A 565 20.13 0.80 9.67
C ASP A 565 20.72 -0.07 10.78
N ALA A 566 20.77 0.43 12.02
CA ALA A 566 21.25 -0.32 13.18
C ALA A 566 20.25 -1.37 13.70
N TYR A 567 18.99 -1.35 13.26
CA TYR A 567 18.01 -2.37 13.66
C TYR A 567 18.18 -3.64 12.83
N GLU A 568 18.25 -4.78 13.51
CA GLU A 568 18.36 -6.13 12.96
C GLU A 568 17.13 -6.97 13.39
N PRO A 569 15.99 -6.84 12.72
CA PRO A 569 14.75 -7.58 13.08
C PRO A 569 14.87 -9.10 12.95
N LEU A 570 15.76 -9.59 12.09
CA LEU A 570 16.11 -10.98 11.92
C LEU A 570 17.64 -11.11 11.79
N PRO A 571 18.25 -12.20 12.28
CA PRO A 571 19.69 -12.38 12.21
C PRO A 571 20.26 -12.18 10.80
N GLY A 572 21.19 -11.25 10.64
CA GLY A 572 21.80 -10.88 9.36
C GLY A 572 20.94 -10.01 8.44
N HIS A 573 19.73 -9.60 8.85
CA HIS A 573 18.81 -8.81 8.03
C HIS A 573 18.43 -7.51 8.74
N HIS A 574 18.99 -6.42 8.25
CA HIS A 574 18.78 -5.07 8.78
C HIS A 574 17.63 -4.35 8.11
N VAL A 575 17.08 -3.37 8.83
CA VAL A 575 16.21 -2.35 8.22
C VAL A 575 17.04 -1.51 7.25
N GLN A 576 16.50 -1.22 6.08
CA GLN A 576 17.14 -0.31 5.13
C GLN A 576 16.68 1.12 5.46
N GLY A 577 17.45 1.85 6.26
CA GLY A 577 17.08 3.19 6.72
C GLY A 577 16.83 4.18 5.58
N ALA A 578 17.58 4.08 4.49
CA ALA A 578 17.37 4.90 3.28
C ALA A 578 16.06 4.57 2.55
N LEU A 579 15.67 3.29 2.50
CA LEU A 579 14.38 2.88 1.92
C LEU A 579 13.21 3.37 2.78
N THR A 580 13.36 3.31 4.10
CA THR A 580 12.29 3.60 5.06
C THR A 580 12.29 5.05 5.56
N LEU A 581 13.16 5.91 5.04
CA LEU A 581 13.41 7.26 5.58
C LEU A 581 12.14 8.11 5.68
N GLY A 582 11.35 8.23 4.64
CA GLY A 582 10.14 9.06 4.63
C GLY A 582 9.13 8.61 5.69
N GLU A 583 8.93 7.30 5.83
CA GLU A 583 8.03 6.75 6.85
C GLU A 583 8.56 6.98 8.27
N ASN A 584 9.87 6.88 8.46
CA ASN A 584 10.49 7.13 9.77
C ASN A 584 10.45 8.62 10.15
N ILE A 585 10.61 9.53 9.18
CA ILE A 585 10.40 10.97 9.38
C ILE A 585 8.94 11.22 9.77
N ALA A 586 8.00 10.61 9.04
CA ALA A 586 6.58 10.82 9.25
C ALA A 586 6.10 10.27 10.60
N ASP A 587 6.63 9.15 11.08
CA ASP A 587 6.36 8.64 12.44
C ASP A 587 6.91 9.57 13.52
N LEU A 588 8.16 10.03 13.37
CA LEU A 588 8.79 10.93 14.32
C LEU A 588 8.02 12.25 14.44
N ALA A 589 7.72 12.85 13.31
CA ALA A 589 7.01 14.12 13.25
C ALA A 589 5.56 13.96 13.69
N GLY A 590 4.87 12.93 13.18
CA GLY A 590 3.48 12.66 13.48
C GLY A 590 3.22 12.49 14.97
N LEU A 591 4.03 11.66 15.63
CA LEU A 591 3.91 11.46 17.08
C LEU A 591 4.26 12.73 17.89
N THR A 592 5.24 13.50 17.41
CA THR A 592 5.62 14.77 18.02
C THR A 592 4.49 15.80 17.95
N VAL A 593 3.92 15.99 16.76
CA VAL A 593 2.86 16.97 16.51
C VAL A 593 1.56 16.57 17.21
N ALA A 594 1.23 15.27 17.22
CA ALA A 594 0.07 14.75 17.94
C ALA A 594 0.19 14.96 19.44
N TYR A 595 1.39 14.82 20.03
CA TYR A 595 1.61 15.13 21.45
C TYR A 595 1.38 16.61 21.76
N ASP A 596 1.84 17.52 20.91
CA ASP A 596 1.58 18.95 21.06
C ASP A 596 0.09 19.28 20.94
N ALA A 597 -0.60 18.64 19.98
CA ALA A 597 -2.04 18.78 19.81
C ALA A 597 -2.80 18.30 21.05
N TYR A 598 -2.39 17.14 21.61
CA TYR A 598 -2.93 16.61 22.88
C TYR A 598 -2.73 17.59 24.04
N ARG A 599 -1.50 18.08 24.23
CA ARG A 599 -1.20 19.04 25.31
C ARG A 599 -1.98 20.35 25.15
N HIS A 600 -2.17 20.80 23.91
CA HIS A 600 -3.00 21.98 23.62
C HIS A 600 -4.48 21.73 23.93
N ALA A 601 -5.01 20.58 23.56
CA ALA A 601 -6.41 20.21 23.83
C ALA A 601 -6.71 20.13 25.34
N LEU A 602 -5.71 19.81 26.18
CA LEU A 602 -5.84 19.86 27.62
C LEU A 602 -6.03 21.30 28.17
N GLY A 603 -5.67 22.34 27.40
CA GLY A 603 -5.85 23.74 27.81
C GLY A 603 -5.14 24.09 29.11
N GLY A 604 -3.93 23.54 29.34
CA GLY A 604 -3.15 23.72 30.58
C GLY A 604 -3.59 22.84 31.76
N ARG A 605 -4.68 22.10 31.63
CA ARG A 605 -5.16 21.14 32.64
C ARG A 605 -4.25 19.91 32.70
N ARG A 606 -4.19 19.27 33.85
CA ARG A 606 -3.58 17.94 33.96
C ARG A 606 -4.61 16.87 33.58
N ALA A 607 -4.21 15.93 32.76
CA ALA A 607 -5.03 14.73 32.53
C ALA A 607 -5.12 13.90 33.81
N PRO A 608 -6.27 13.25 34.08
CA PRO A 608 -6.39 12.36 35.24
C PRO A 608 -5.43 11.17 35.13
N VAL A 609 -5.06 10.60 36.26
CA VAL A 609 -4.41 9.28 36.31
C VAL A 609 -5.52 8.23 36.23
N ILE A 610 -5.43 7.32 35.28
CA ILE A 610 -6.38 6.21 35.07
C ILE A 610 -5.59 4.91 35.11
N ASP A 611 -6.00 3.95 35.92
CA ASP A 611 -5.34 2.65 36.12
C ASP A 611 -3.83 2.78 36.44
N GLY A 612 -3.47 3.81 37.19
CA GLY A 612 -2.08 4.12 37.57
C GLY A 612 -1.24 4.75 36.46
N LEU A 613 -1.82 5.04 35.29
CA LEU A 613 -1.14 5.64 34.15
C LEU A 613 -1.49 7.12 34.00
N THR A 614 -0.45 7.96 33.84
CA THR A 614 -0.64 9.38 33.51
C THR A 614 -1.17 9.55 32.07
N GLY A 615 -1.72 10.72 31.75
CA GLY A 615 -2.17 11.01 30.39
C GLY A 615 -1.06 10.85 29.34
N ASP A 616 0.16 11.31 29.67
CA ASP A 616 1.31 11.18 28.76
C ASP A 616 1.69 9.71 28.53
N GLN A 617 1.63 8.87 29.59
CA GLN A 617 1.85 7.43 29.43
C GLN A 617 0.77 6.79 28.54
N ARG A 618 -0.51 7.12 28.75
CA ARG A 618 -1.61 6.60 27.92
C ARG A 618 -1.50 7.05 26.46
N PHE A 619 -1.01 8.27 26.21
CA PHE A 619 -0.73 8.75 24.85
C PHE A 619 0.27 7.83 24.12
N TYR A 620 1.44 7.60 24.71
CA TYR A 620 2.45 6.74 24.08
C TYR A 620 2.04 5.28 24.02
N LEU A 621 1.27 4.78 24.98
CA LEU A 621 0.70 3.43 24.93
C LEU A 621 -0.32 3.29 23.79
N GLY A 622 -1.12 4.31 23.51
CA GLY A 622 -2.00 4.36 22.34
C GLY A 622 -1.22 4.20 21.04
N TRP A 623 -0.09 4.91 20.90
CA TRP A 623 0.82 4.73 19.76
C TRP A 623 1.34 3.31 19.63
N ALA A 624 1.87 2.73 20.70
CA ALA A 624 2.41 1.37 20.65
C ALA A 624 1.32 0.33 20.35
N GLN A 625 0.08 0.54 20.80
CA GLN A 625 -1.04 -0.38 20.56
C GLN A 625 -1.42 -0.48 19.09
N ILE A 626 -1.47 0.63 18.35
CA ILE A 626 -1.83 0.59 16.93
C ILE A 626 -0.78 -0.15 16.09
N TRP A 627 0.45 -0.27 16.58
CA TRP A 627 1.54 -1.00 15.94
C TRP A 627 1.63 -2.47 16.36
N ARG A 628 0.72 -3.02 17.16
CA ARG A 628 0.64 -4.47 17.41
C ARG A 628 0.65 -5.22 16.10
N ARG A 629 1.70 -6.03 15.86
CA ARG A 629 1.81 -6.84 14.64
C ARG A 629 2.85 -7.94 14.80
N LYS A 630 2.48 -9.14 14.40
CA LYS A 630 3.36 -10.30 14.25
C LYS A 630 3.57 -10.60 12.78
N TYR A 631 4.70 -11.15 12.44
CA TYR A 631 5.06 -11.51 11.07
C TYR A 631 5.47 -12.97 11.00
N ARG A 632 5.15 -13.66 9.90
CA ARG A 632 5.89 -14.85 9.50
C ARG A 632 7.24 -14.42 8.95
N GLU A 633 8.28 -15.22 9.18
CA GLU A 633 9.67 -14.86 8.81
C GLU A 633 9.79 -14.51 7.32
N ALA A 634 9.24 -15.35 6.43
CA ALA A 634 9.30 -15.10 5.00
C ALA A 634 8.64 -13.75 4.60
N ASN A 635 7.53 -13.37 5.27
CA ASN A 635 6.89 -12.08 5.05
C ASN A 635 7.75 -10.92 5.58
N LEU A 636 8.37 -11.08 6.76
CA LEU A 636 9.26 -10.05 7.30
C LEU A 636 10.48 -9.84 6.40
N LEU A 637 11.11 -10.91 5.92
CA LEU A 637 12.23 -10.85 4.95
C LEU A 637 11.82 -10.11 3.67
N GLN A 638 10.64 -10.44 3.12
CA GLN A 638 10.13 -9.73 1.95
C GLN A 638 9.94 -8.24 2.23
N ARG A 639 9.36 -7.89 3.39
CA ARG A 639 9.14 -6.50 3.77
C ARG A 639 10.44 -5.72 3.93
N LEU A 640 11.45 -6.29 4.55
CA LEU A 640 12.77 -5.65 4.69
C LEU A 640 13.41 -5.30 3.35
N LEU A 641 13.12 -6.08 2.30
CA LEU A 641 13.61 -5.80 0.93
C LEU A 641 12.73 -4.81 0.16
N THR A 642 11.42 -4.79 0.40
CA THR A 642 10.49 -4.19 -0.56
C THR A 642 9.55 -3.13 0.02
N ASP A 643 9.35 -3.11 1.34
CA ASP A 643 8.41 -2.20 1.99
C ASP A 643 9.13 -0.93 2.45
N PRO A 644 8.62 0.26 2.11
CA PRO A 644 9.17 1.51 2.61
C PRO A 644 8.89 1.76 4.09
N HIS A 645 8.06 0.93 4.74
CA HIS A 645 7.79 1.05 6.17
C HIS A 645 8.71 0.14 6.96
N SER A 646 9.29 0.67 8.03
CA SER A 646 9.98 -0.14 9.04
C SER A 646 9.02 -1.14 9.70
N PRO A 647 9.48 -2.29 10.20
CA PRO A 647 8.64 -3.22 10.96
C PRO A 647 8.02 -2.55 12.20
N SER A 648 6.89 -3.06 12.66
CA SER A 648 6.06 -2.41 13.68
C SER A 648 6.78 -2.13 15.01
N GLU A 649 7.68 -3.00 15.44
CA GLU A 649 8.50 -2.76 16.64
C GLU A 649 9.38 -1.52 16.46
N GLN A 650 10.01 -1.35 15.29
CA GLN A 650 10.88 -0.22 14.99
C GLN A 650 10.07 1.08 14.81
N ARG A 651 8.83 0.99 14.31
CA ARG A 651 7.91 2.13 14.28
C ARG A 651 7.53 2.57 15.70
N ALA A 652 7.20 1.64 16.58
CA ALA A 652 6.94 1.95 17.99
C ALA A 652 8.17 2.55 18.70
N ALA A 653 9.38 2.13 18.30
CA ALA A 653 10.64 2.56 18.90
C ALA A 653 11.04 4.02 18.53
N VAL A 654 10.31 4.70 17.63
CA VAL A 654 10.57 6.12 17.30
C VAL A 654 10.54 7.02 18.54
N VAL A 655 9.83 6.63 19.59
CA VAL A 655 9.72 7.29 20.88
C VAL A 655 11.08 7.62 21.52
N ARG A 656 12.14 6.88 21.18
CA ARG A 656 13.51 7.10 21.68
C ARG A 656 14.08 8.49 21.32
N ASN A 657 13.46 9.20 20.37
CA ASN A 657 13.84 10.55 19.98
C ASN A 657 13.04 11.65 20.71
N LEU A 658 12.01 11.31 21.52
CA LEU A 658 11.03 12.24 22.06
C LEU A 658 11.26 12.53 23.54
N ASP A 659 11.67 13.74 23.89
CA ASP A 659 11.92 14.15 25.28
C ASP A 659 10.73 13.91 26.23
N PRO A 660 9.45 14.15 25.83
CA PRO A 660 8.32 13.86 26.70
C PRO A 660 8.15 12.38 27.02
N TRP A 661 8.56 11.46 26.13
CA TRP A 661 8.57 10.03 26.43
C TRP A 661 9.58 9.70 27.53
N TYR A 662 10.76 10.33 27.53
CA TYR A 662 11.74 10.18 28.63
C TYR A 662 11.17 10.68 29.96
N ALA A 663 10.42 11.77 29.94
CA ALA A 663 9.76 12.27 31.16
C ALA A 663 8.69 11.30 31.69
N ALA A 664 7.93 10.65 30.79
CA ALA A 664 6.85 9.74 31.14
C ALA A 664 7.32 8.36 31.61
N PHE A 665 8.36 7.80 30.99
CA PHE A 665 8.80 6.40 31.19
C PHE A 665 10.18 6.25 31.84
N ARG A 666 10.98 7.31 31.89
CA ARG A 666 12.28 7.38 32.57
C ARG A 666 13.26 6.26 32.19
N PRO A 667 13.49 6.01 30.88
CA PRO A 667 14.50 5.05 30.47
C PRO A 667 15.88 5.44 31.01
N ARG A 668 16.73 4.44 31.28
CA ARG A 668 18.04 4.63 31.89
C ARG A 668 19.17 4.55 30.88
N PRO A 669 20.31 5.21 31.10
CA PRO A 669 21.54 4.93 30.36
C PRO A 669 21.84 3.42 30.39
N GLY A 670 22.06 2.83 29.22
CA GLY A 670 22.23 1.38 29.06
C GLY A 670 20.99 0.64 28.52
N ASP A 671 19.79 1.22 28.63
CA ASP A 671 18.62 0.67 27.97
C ASP A 671 18.76 0.76 26.43
N SER A 672 18.27 -0.22 25.70
CA SER A 672 18.42 -0.32 24.22
C SER A 672 17.83 0.88 23.48
N LEU A 673 16.75 1.49 24.01
CA LEU A 673 16.12 2.68 23.44
C LEU A 673 16.67 4.00 23.99
N PHE A 674 17.60 3.96 24.97
CA PHE A 674 18.15 5.19 25.52
C PHE A 674 19.06 5.89 24.51
N LEU A 675 18.79 7.16 24.27
CA LEU A 675 19.67 8.08 23.55
C LEU A 675 19.98 9.29 24.44
N ALA A 676 21.26 9.64 24.56
CA ALA A 676 21.62 10.91 25.15
C ALA A 676 20.94 12.07 24.39
N PRO A 677 20.56 13.17 25.05
CA PRO A 677 19.78 14.26 24.42
C PRO A 677 20.35 14.78 23.10
N ALA A 678 21.69 14.85 22.99
CA ALA A 678 22.37 15.28 21.74
C ALA A 678 22.30 14.29 20.58
N ARG A 679 21.89 13.03 20.86
CA ARG A 679 21.75 11.98 19.82
C ARG A 679 20.30 11.75 19.39
N ARG A 680 19.36 12.45 20.03
CA ARG A 680 17.93 12.39 19.66
C ARG A 680 17.71 13.20 18.40
N VAL A 681 17.18 12.60 17.36
CA VAL A 681 16.88 13.30 16.11
C VAL A 681 15.64 14.17 16.29
N ARG A 682 15.76 15.45 15.96
CA ARG A 682 14.68 16.44 16.01
C ARG A 682 14.62 17.15 14.68
N ILE A 683 13.63 16.82 13.87
CA ILE A 683 13.45 17.39 12.53
C ILE A 683 12.41 18.52 12.63
N TRP A 684 11.23 18.24 13.20
CA TRP A 684 10.10 19.16 13.34
C TRP A 684 9.79 19.56 14.76
#